data_f49b53a236451abe1e13cee6e3114db4
#
_entry.id   f49b53a236451abe1e13cee6e3114db4
#
_cell.length_a   1.000
_cell.length_b   1.000
_cell.length_c   1.000
_cell.angle_alpha   90.00
_cell.angle_beta   90.00
_cell.angle_gamma   90.00
#
_symmetry.space_group_name_H-M   'P 1'
#
loop_
_entity.id
_entity.type
_entity.pdbx_description
1 polymer ?
#
loop_
_entity_poly.entity_id
_entity_poly.type
_entity_poly.pdbx_seq_one_letter_code
_entity_poly.pdbx_strand_id
1 'polypeptide(L)'
;MKRFNSLFLLLILALSFQKSFAQSWYKMHVGYEGNSWSFPISQSDVSVFNFTNLNSRLSGQLMGDDSFSVPFDLRPTATVSDGYHAYLDSISFVNEIPTSVVKDKYKTFAIHITTLNSQPITSKENYVPCFISVDGMGQYAPLSISGRIRGRGNSTWLWYDKKPYRIKFDASNKLLGIKKNKDWVLLANYRDVTKMMNTFCFIAADCMGMPFTTPIRYAEVFLNSQYVGLYQVAEQVEVGSHRVDIQENGGLLMSLDVDDGPDYQPNSGDNFYSSVYRMPVCVKYPKNLSAEALDSVKAEFSVLEQAIKSHNMELVDSLMDIPSYISEIQLQELVFNVELSAPRSVYFFRDAGGKWTFGPAWDWDAGFDFSWTNMETSHKYFTSYEKSLLGSDPFIQNGEYKIPRFFTDLFCRTAFVKRYKEQWKRLSDTLITHCWAETQRYIDGLNTTQSLSDGRTSSPWKREQSRWPISGYKPDTEIVKMKNWLTHRVEFLNKRIANIPDTVAIESEVEYPLSASLSYRLGYNQQTTLTVDKYRLSQLFGVSLKVLETGGLSLFPVNSDGTVGENTAAGLYGAWFDAEGNTTRWSDGQMVVFIESDNLFQWNCGLYQFNCQVGDAYTVTMRYSLTYAGRSKTVDVPVKFSINQ
;
A
#
# COMPACT_ATOMS: atom_id res chain seq x y z
N MET A 1 -35.30 45.47 2.80
CA MET A 1 -34.87 45.32 4.17
C MET A 1 -35.99 44.90 5.14
N LYS A 2 -37.14 45.65 5.25
CA LYS A 2 -38.21 45.24 6.18
C LYS A 2 -38.83 43.86 5.92
N ARG A 3 -39.01 43.42 4.66
CA ARG A 3 -39.57 42.09 4.33
C ARG A 3 -38.53 40.97 4.56
N PHE A 4 -37.25 41.27 4.35
CA PHE A 4 -36.15 40.32 4.62
C PHE A 4 -36.06 39.98 6.11
N ASN A 5 -36.14 41.01 6.96
CA ASN A 5 -36.16 40.77 8.42
C ASN A 5 -37.39 39.98 8.87
N SER A 6 -38.54 40.14 8.21
CA SER A 6 -39.76 39.39 8.55
C SER A 6 -39.66 37.91 8.15
N LEU A 7 -38.97 37.60 7.02
CA LEU A 7 -38.79 36.21 6.57
C LEU A 7 -37.72 35.49 7.38
N PHE A 8 -36.63 36.21 7.73
CA PHE A 8 -35.61 35.70 8.65
C PHE A 8 -36.20 35.42 10.04
N LEU A 9 -37.13 36.33 10.51
CA LEU A 9 -37.86 36.13 11.75
C LEU A 9 -38.85 34.95 11.64
N LEU A 10 -39.52 34.77 10.49
CA LEU A 10 -40.40 33.63 10.23
C LEU A 10 -39.64 32.30 10.17
N LEU A 11 -38.43 32.30 9.59
CA LEU A 11 -37.55 31.13 9.54
C LEU A 11 -37.07 30.76 10.97
N ILE A 12 -36.68 31.76 11.77
CA ILE A 12 -36.31 31.58 13.18
C ILE A 12 -37.53 31.16 14.02
N LEU A 13 -38.70 31.75 13.77
CA LEU A 13 -39.96 31.38 14.45
C LEU A 13 -40.41 29.97 14.07
N ALA A 14 -40.33 29.58 12.79
CA ALA A 14 -40.62 28.22 12.37
C ALA A 14 -39.69 27.19 13.05
N LEU A 15 -38.41 27.54 13.19
CA LEU A 15 -37.41 26.72 13.90
C LEU A 15 -37.63 26.71 15.42
N SER A 16 -38.14 27.82 15.99
CA SER A 16 -38.39 27.90 17.46
C SER A 16 -39.71 27.27 17.92
N PHE A 17 -40.75 27.21 17.08
CA PHE A 17 -42.01 26.58 17.41
C PHE A 17 -41.96 25.05 17.44
N GLN A 18 -40.94 24.43 16.86
CA GLN A 18 -40.86 22.99 16.78
C GLN A 18 -39.98 22.34 17.85
N LYS A 19 -39.47 23.10 18.80
CA LYS A 19 -38.66 22.57 19.93
C LYS A 19 -39.39 21.58 20.86
N SER A 20 -40.67 21.31 20.64
CA SER A 20 -41.45 20.44 21.52
C SER A 20 -41.75 19.04 20.97
N PHE A 21 -41.31 18.70 19.75
CA PHE A 21 -41.51 17.37 19.17
C PHE A 21 -40.19 16.66 18.96
N ALA A 22 -40.13 15.40 19.39
CA ALA A 22 -38.97 14.54 19.23
C ALA A 22 -38.48 14.51 17.79
N GLN A 23 -37.16 14.74 17.61
CA GLN A 23 -36.38 14.59 16.39
C GLN A 23 -37.20 14.56 15.09
N SER A 24 -37.63 15.71 14.61
CA SER A 24 -38.23 15.84 13.30
C SER A 24 -37.13 16.09 12.28
N TRP A 25 -37.07 15.25 11.28
CA TRP A 25 -36.17 15.45 10.14
C TRP A 25 -36.85 16.29 9.08
N TYR A 26 -36.10 17.15 8.44
CA TYR A 26 -36.58 18.01 7.37
C TYR A 26 -35.78 17.80 6.13
N LYS A 27 -36.43 17.98 5.01
CA LYS A 27 -35.76 18.11 3.72
C LYS A 27 -35.82 19.58 3.34
N MET A 28 -34.69 20.23 3.25
CA MET A 28 -34.58 21.57 2.73
C MET A 28 -34.42 21.50 1.20
N HIS A 29 -35.34 22.13 0.52
CA HIS A 29 -35.24 22.32 -0.93
C HIS A 29 -34.82 23.75 -1.21
N VAL A 30 -33.80 23.91 -2.04
CA VAL A 30 -33.32 25.18 -2.53
C VAL A 30 -33.39 25.15 -4.05
N GLY A 31 -34.14 26.05 -4.65
CA GLY A 31 -34.21 26.22 -6.09
C GLY A 31 -33.70 27.58 -6.50
N TYR A 32 -33.00 27.64 -7.62
CA TYR A 32 -32.49 28.86 -8.24
C TYR A 32 -32.33 28.65 -9.75
N GLU A 33 -32.87 29.55 -10.54
CA GLU A 33 -32.79 29.54 -12.01
C GLU A 33 -33.10 28.17 -12.66
N GLY A 34 -34.17 27.53 -12.21
CA GLY A 34 -34.60 26.23 -12.74
C GLY A 34 -33.81 25.00 -12.19
N ASN A 35 -32.82 25.23 -11.35
CA ASN A 35 -32.13 24.17 -10.65
C ASN A 35 -32.70 24.04 -9.24
N SER A 36 -32.80 22.82 -8.74
CA SER A 36 -33.23 22.56 -7.37
C SER A 36 -32.28 21.59 -6.66
N TRP A 37 -32.03 21.85 -5.41
CA TRP A 37 -31.24 20.99 -4.53
C TRP A 37 -32.07 20.58 -3.32
N SER A 38 -31.86 19.36 -2.83
CA SER A 38 -32.56 18.85 -1.67
C SER A 38 -31.57 18.34 -0.64
N PHE A 39 -31.70 18.79 0.59
CA PHE A 39 -30.84 18.43 1.69
C PHE A 39 -31.67 17.79 2.80
N PRO A 40 -31.37 16.54 3.22
CA PRO A 40 -31.92 16.01 4.47
C PRO A 40 -31.24 16.73 5.64
N ILE A 41 -32.03 17.38 6.49
CA ILE A 41 -31.54 18.03 7.73
C ILE A 41 -32.41 17.62 8.89
N SER A 42 -31.82 17.41 10.07
CA SER A 42 -32.58 17.43 11.29
C SER A 42 -32.61 18.85 11.85
N GLN A 43 -33.65 19.18 12.58
CA GLN A 43 -33.75 20.50 13.19
C GLN A 43 -32.63 20.77 14.20
N SER A 44 -32.11 19.72 14.84
CA SER A 44 -30.98 19.80 15.74
C SER A 44 -29.64 19.98 15.04
N ASP A 45 -29.55 19.69 13.72
CA ASP A 45 -28.33 19.69 12.97
C ASP A 45 -28.00 21.03 12.31
N VAL A 46 -28.97 21.96 12.31
CA VAL A 46 -28.79 23.28 11.72
C VAL A 46 -28.39 24.27 12.80
N SER A 47 -27.13 24.67 12.81
CA SER A 47 -26.62 25.66 13.76
C SER A 47 -26.64 27.10 13.26
N VAL A 48 -26.40 27.31 11.96
CA VAL A 48 -26.32 28.66 11.36
C VAL A 48 -26.68 28.63 9.90
N PHE A 49 -27.52 29.57 9.44
CA PHE A 49 -27.67 29.96 8.04
C PHE A 49 -27.07 31.34 7.85
N ASN A 50 -26.08 31.45 7.00
CA ASN A 50 -25.45 32.72 6.65
C ASN A 50 -25.78 33.10 5.21
N PHE A 51 -26.37 34.27 5.04
CA PHE A 51 -26.52 34.92 3.74
C PHE A 51 -25.42 35.98 3.59
N THR A 52 -24.47 35.78 2.70
CA THR A 52 -23.45 36.79 2.44
C THR A 52 -23.88 37.67 1.28
N ASN A 53 -23.87 38.97 1.53
CA ASN A 53 -24.54 40.00 0.73
C ASN A 53 -23.89 40.35 -0.61
N LEU A 54 -22.71 39.90 -0.93
CA LEU A 54 -21.97 40.43 -2.08
C LEU A 54 -21.60 39.41 -3.14
N ASN A 55 -21.66 38.14 -2.83
CA ASN A 55 -21.42 37.05 -3.78
C ASN A 55 -22.42 35.92 -3.57
N SER A 56 -23.57 36.29 -3.06
CA SER A 56 -24.77 35.49 -3.02
C SER A 56 -24.54 34.00 -2.80
N ARG A 57 -24.02 33.67 -1.65
CA ARG A 57 -23.88 32.28 -1.22
C ARG A 57 -24.84 32.00 -0.09
N LEU A 58 -25.62 30.95 -0.24
CA LEU A 58 -26.26 30.29 0.90
C LEU A 58 -25.27 29.30 1.47
N SER A 59 -24.82 29.54 2.67
CA SER A 59 -24.02 28.58 3.41
C SER A 59 -24.68 28.24 4.72
N GLY A 60 -24.57 27.01 5.13
CA GLY A 60 -25.06 26.55 6.42
C GLY A 60 -24.09 25.57 7.03
N GLN A 61 -24.08 25.52 8.34
CA GLN A 61 -23.35 24.52 9.11
C GLN A 61 -24.38 23.64 9.83
N LEU A 62 -24.29 22.36 9.55
CA LEU A 62 -25.06 21.34 10.27
C LEU A 62 -24.33 21.01 11.57
N MET A 63 -25.06 20.76 12.65
CA MET A 63 -24.45 20.28 13.90
C MET A 63 -23.80 18.92 13.66
N GLY A 64 -22.52 18.80 14.01
CA GLY A 64 -21.73 17.60 13.77
C GLY A 64 -20.80 17.66 12.55
N ASP A 65 -20.22 18.79 12.21
CA ASP A 65 -19.22 18.97 11.16
C ASP A 65 -19.70 19.00 9.70
N ASP A 66 -20.97 18.77 9.39
CA ASP A 66 -21.47 18.89 8.02
C ASP A 66 -21.73 20.34 7.66
N SER A 67 -21.05 20.85 6.66
CA SER A 67 -21.30 22.17 6.09
C SER A 67 -21.74 22.07 4.64
N PHE A 68 -22.61 22.95 4.21
CA PHE A 68 -22.95 23.10 2.80
C PHE A 68 -22.72 24.55 2.36
N SER A 69 -22.39 24.74 1.09
CA SER A 69 -22.27 26.04 0.48
C SER A 69 -22.80 25.96 -0.94
N VAL A 70 -23.84 26.71 -1.23
CA VAL A 70 -24.42 26.83 -2.56
C VAL A 70 -24.13 28.24 -3.07
N PRO A 71 -23.40 28.41 -4.18
CA PRO A 71 -23.17 29.71 -4.77
C PRO A 71 -24.46 30.19 -5.48
N PHE A 72 -24.84 31.43 -5.21
CA PHE A 72 -25.87 32.12 -5.96
C PHE A 72 -25.23 33.34 -6.62
N ASP A 73 -25.42 33.50 -7.88
CA ASP A 73 -25.09 34.76 -8.56
C ASP A 73 -26.32 35.67 -8.54
N LEU A 74 -26.49 36.38 -7.44
CA LEU A 74 -27.44 37.49 -7.38
C LEU A 74 -26.79 38.69 -8.07
N ARG A 75 -26.67 38.67 -9.38
CA ARG A 75 -26.30 39.90 -10.10
C ARG A 75 -27.43 40.91 -9.96
N PRO A 76 -27.13 42.13 -9.49
CA PRO A 76 -28.13 43.18 -9.35
C PRO A 76 -28.44 43.84 -10.69
N THR A 77 -28.97 43.13 -11.66
CA THR A 77 -29.32 43.66 -12.96
C THR A 77 -30.81 43.63 -13.29
N ALA A 78 -31.59 42.99 -12.48
CA ALA A 78 -33.03 43.10 -12.48
C ALA A 78 -33.43 43.55 -11.09
N THR A 79 -34.38 44.42 -10.99
CA THR A 79 -34.93 44.94 -9.74
C THR A 79 -34.79 43.92 -8.61
N VAL A 80 -33.98 44.26 -7.62
CA VAL A 80 -33.61 43.43 -6.44
C VAL A 80 -34.81 42.70 -5.77
N SER A 81 -36.03 43.08 -6.10
CA SER A 81 -37.24 42.45 -5.66
C SER A 81 -37.56 41.12 -6.32
N ASP A 82 -37.30 40.93 -7.62
CA ASP A 82 -37.76 39.73 -8.32
C ASP A 82 -36.82 38.54 -8.13
N GLY A 83 -35.53 38.78 -8.08
CA GLY A 83 -34.54 37.75 -7.74
C GLY A 83 -34.69 37.24 -6.28
N TYR A 84 -35.07 38.13 -5.39
CA TYR A 84 -35.33 37.76 -4.00
C TYR A 84 -36.63 36.96 -3.84
N HIS A 85 -37.64 37.25 -4.60
CA HIS A 85 -38.89 36.48 -4.55
C HIS A 85 -38.73 35.10 -5.12
N ALA A 86 -38.07 34.92 -6.23
CA ALA A 86 -37.80 33.64 -6.83
C ALA A 86 -36.94 32.75 -5.88
N TYR A 87 -35.98 33.34 -5.18
CA TYR A 87 -35.16 32.67 -4.22
C TYR A 87 -35.92 32.20 -2.96
N LEU A 88 -36.75 33.07 -2.41
CA LEU A 88 -37.54 32.80 -1.20
C LEU A 88 -38.65 31.78 -1.43
N ASP A 89 -39.25 31.79 -2.62
CA ASP A 89 -40.27 30.82 -3.02
C ASP A 89 -39.67 29.42 -3.27
N SER A 90 -38.37 29.35 -3.45
CA SER A 90 -37.67 28.09 -3.72
C SER A 90 -37.03 27.44 -2.49
N ILE A 91 -37.05 28.09 -1.32
CA ILE A 91 -36.64 27.45 -0.07
C ILE A 91 -37.88 26.95 0.64
N SER A 92 -38.00 25.66 0.77
CA SER A 92 -39.08 25.02 1.53
C SER A 92 -38.52 23.94 2.44
N PHE A 93 -39.19 23.79 3.59
CA PHE A 93 -38.91 22.69 4.52
C PHE A 93 -40.07 21.69 4.42
N VAL A 94 -39.74 20.50 4.03
CA VAL A 94 -40.69 19.39 3.99
C VAL A 94 -40.44 18.51 5.20
N ASN A 95 -41.47 18.28 6.00
CA ASN A 95 -41.38 17.36 7.13
C ASN A 95 -41.41 15.93 6.59
N GLU A 96 -40.25 15.32 6.49
CA GLU A 96 -40.12 13.90 6.15
C GLU A 96 -39.71 13.16 7.45
N ILE A 97 -40.45 12.14 7.81
CA ILE A 97 -40.04 11.20 8.85
C ILE A 97 -39.11 10.20 8.12
N PRO A 98 -37.79 10.23 8.35
CA PRO A 98 -36.92 9.30 7.66
C PRO A 98 -37.13 7.90 8.25
N THR A 99 -37.38 6.97 7.37
CA THR A 99 -37.20 5.56 7.66
C THR A 99 -35.70 5.25 7.68
N SER A 100 -35.04 5.46 8.80
CA SER A 100 -33.64 5.25 9.08
C SER A 100 -32.64 6.08 8.23
N VAL A 101 -31.87 6.93 8.91
CA VAL A 101 -30.81 7.77 8.29
C VAL A 101 -29.49 6.99 8.29
N VAL A 102 -29.45 5.85 7.67
CA VAL A 102 -28.19 5.24 7.28
C VAL A 102 -27.82 5.83 5.93
N LYS A 103 -26.88 6.78 5.93
CA LYS A 103 -26.34 7.32 4.69
C LYS A 103 -25.78 6.17 3.86
N ASP A 104 -26.37 5.94 2.70
CA ASP A 104 -26.00 4.80 1.86
C ASP A 104 -24.71 5.11 1.11
N LYS A 105 -23.59 4.72 1.70
CA LYS A 105 -22.24 4.88 1.13
C LYS A 105 -22.01 4.03 -0.13
N TYR A 106 -22.87 3.05 -0.40
CA TYR A 106 -22.74 2.13 -1.53
C TYR A 106 -23.35 2.69 -2.82
N LYS A 107 -24.17 3.72 -2.72
CA LYS A 107 -24.65 4.44 -3.91
C LYS A 107 -23.51 5.05 -4.69
N THR A 108 -23.72 5.19 -5.97
CA THR A 108 -22.81 5.95 -6.84
C THR A 108 -23.27 7.40 -6.88
N PHE A 109 -22.33 8.30 -6.76
CA PHE A 109 -22.52 9.74 -6.73
C PHE A 109 -22.14 10.36 -8.08
N ALA A 110 -22.36 11.66 -8.29
CA ALA A 110 -21.92 12.34 -9.49
C ALA A 110 -20.96 13.50 -9.12
N ILE A 111 -19.87 13.62 -9.87
CA ILE A 111 -18.89 14.69 -9.74
C ILE A 111 -18.74 15.37 -11.10
N HIS A 112 -19.08 16.65 -11.17
CA HIS A 112 -18.92 17.48 -12.34
C HIS A 112 -17.72 18.40 -12.14
N ILE A 113 -16.78 18.35 -13.07
CA ILE A 113 -15.55 19.15 -13.03
C ILE A 113 -15.50 19.99 -14.29
N THR A 114 -15.47 21.29 -14.12
CA THR A 114 -15.35 22.26 -15.22
C THR A 114 -14.01 22.96 -15.08
N THR A 115 -13.10 22.70 -16.00
CA THR A 115 -11.81 23.39 -16.03
C THR A 115 -11.95 24.80 -16.59
N LEU A 116 -11.07 25.69 -16.16
CA LEU A 116 -11.04 27.06 -16.67
C LEU A 116 -10.89 27.06 -18.20
N ASN A 117 -11.81 27.73 -18.89
CA ASN A 117 -11.86 27.79 -20.35
C ASN A 117 -11.91 26.41 -21.05
N SER A 118 -12.45 25.41 -20.38
CA SER A 118 -12.46 24.00 -20.83
C SER A 118 -11.08 23.43 -21.14
N GLN A 119 -10.04 23.95 -20.48
CA GLN A 119 -8.66 23.53 -20.68
C GLN A 119 -8.51 22.01 -20.45
N PRO A 120 -7.85 21.28 -21.37
CA PRO A 120 -7.62 19.86 -21.21
C PRO A 120 -6.58 19.57 -20.11
N ILE A 121 -6.73 18.41 -19.46
CA ILE A 121 -5.78 17.92 -18.45
C ILE A 121 -4.76 17.03 -19.14
N THR A 122 -3.55 17.55 -19.37
CA THR A 122 -2.49 16.87 -20.13
C THR A 122 -1.27 16.52 -19.31
N SER A 123 -1.21 16.93 -18.04
CA SER A 123 -0.06 16.74 -17.16
C SER A 123 -0.47 16.10 -15.85
N LYS A 124 0.43 15.26 -15.30
CA LYS A 124 0.34 14.79 -13.92
C LYS A 124 1.12 15.64 -12.91
N GLU A 125 1.74 16.71 -13.37
CA GLU A 125 2.52 17.64 -12.57
C GLU A 125 1.83 18.98 -12.44
N ASN A 126 1.35 19.53 -13.56
CA ASN A 126 0.74 20.83 -13.63
C ASN A 126 -0.76 20.77 -13.37
N TYR A 127 -1.20 21.56 -12.43
CA TYR A 127 -2.62 21.69 -12.10
C TYR A 127 -3.34 22.66 -13.03
N VAL A 128 -4.55 22.28 -13.43
CA VAL A 128 -5.50 23.12 -14.13
C VAL A 128 -6.54 23.63 -13.13
N PRO A 129 -6.79 24.93 -13.03
CA PRO A 129 -7.88 25.47 -12.22
C PRO A 129 -9.22 24.93 -12.67
N CYS A 130 -10.10 24.61 -11.73
CA CYS A 130 -11.41 24.06 -12.04
C CYS A 130 -12.45 24.43 -10.99
N PHE A 131 -13.70 24.29 -11.38
CA PHE A 131 -14.83 24.29 -10.48
C PHE A 131 -15.38 22.86 -10.37
N ILE A 132 -15.71 22.44 -9.17
CA ILE A 132 -16.13 21.08 -8.86
C ILE A 132 -17.51 21.13 -8.21
N SER A 133 -18.48 20.44 -8.82
CA SER A 133 -19.80 20.25 -8.27
C SER A 133 -20.04 18.76 -7.99
N VAL A 134 -20.50 18.46 -6.80
CA VAL A 134 -20.74 17.08 -6.36
C VAL A 134 -22.20 16.92 -6.02
N ASP A 135 -22.87 15.98 -6.69
CA ASP A 135 -24.21 15.55 -6.34
C ASP A 135 -24.13 14.36 -5.38
N GLY A 136 -24.54 14.57 -4.16
CA GLY A 136 -24.61 13.55 -3.12
C GLY A 136 -25.81 12.61 -3.24
N MET A 137 -26.59 12.67 -4.33
CA MET A 137 -27.73 11.80 -4.63
C MET A 137 -28.71 11.64 -3.45
N GLY A 138 -28.94 12.72 -2.71
CA GLY A 138 -29.78 12.72 -1.50
C GLY A 138 -29.20 12.03 -0.27
N GLN A 139 -27.98 11.47 -0.36
CA GLN A 139 -27.30 10.81 0.77
C GLN A 139 -26.34 11.75 1.48
N TYR A 140 -25.69 12.62 0.73
CA TYR A 140 -24.77 13.63 1.25
C TYR A 140 -25.16 15.01 0.71
N ALA A 141 -24.83 16.05 1.47
CA ALA A 141 -25.04 17.41 1.03
C ALA A 141 -24.28 17.66 -0.29
N PRO A 142 -24.89 18.31 -1.28
CA PRO A 142 -24.18 18.70 -2.49
C PRO A 142 -23.08 19.69 -2.14
N LEU A 143 -21.98 19.60 -2.90
CA LEU A 143 -20.82 20.46 -2.74
C LEU A 143 -20.54 21.18 -4.04
N SER A 144 -20.31 22.48 -3.96
CA SER A 144 -19.79 23.29 -5.06
C SER A 144 -18.56 24.05 -4.58
N ILE A 145 -17.41 23.80 -5.18
CA ILE A 145 -16.14 24.33 -4.68
C ILE A 145 -15.15 24.58 -5.82
N SER A 146 -14.38 25.65 -5.69
CA SER A 146 -13.24 25.90 -6.56
C SER A 146 -12.05 25.03 -6.14
N GLY A 147 -11.21 24.73 -7.10
CA GLY A 147 -10.03 23.92 -6.88
C GLY A 147 -9.20 23.80 -8.15
N ARG A 148 -8.40 22.78 -8.17
CA ARG A 148 -7.52 22.46 -9.28
C ARG A 148 -7.42 20.95 -9.47
N ILE A 149 -7.23 20.54 -10.71
CA ILE A 149 -7.16 19.13 -11.11
C ILE A 149 -5.91 18.87 -11.94
N ARG A 150 -5.35 17.70 -11.83
CA ARG A 150 -4.28 17.19 -12.68
C ARG A 150 -4.38 15.69 -12.85
N GLY A 151 -3.63 15.13 -13.80
CA GLY A 151 -3.41 13.71 -13.89
C GLY A 151 -2.68 13.15 -12.67
N ARG A 152 -2.74 11.83 -12.48
CA ARG A 152 -1.98 11.10 -11.46
C ARG A 152 -1.66 9.66 -11.93
N GLY A 153 -0.84 8.97 -11.15
CA GLY A 153 -0.44 7.59 -11.39
C GLY A 153 0.68 7.49 -12.43
N ASN A 154 1.17 6.28 -12.64
CA ASN A 154 2.25 5.97 -13.58
C ASN A 154 1.68 5.23 -14.80
N SER A 155 1.58 3.92 -14.77
CA SER A 155 1.09 3.11 -15.89
C SER A 155 -0.31 3.52 -16.37
N THR A 156 -1.24 3.74 -15.45
CA THR A 156 -2.62 4.10 -15.79
C THR A 156 -2.70 5.46 -16.50
N TRP A 157 -1.86 6.41 -16.11
CA TRP A 157 -1.79 7.71 -16.80
C TRP A 157 -1.15 7.61 -18.19
N LEU A 158 -0.07 6.82 -18.29
CA LEU A 158 0.72 6.77 -19.53
C LEU A 158 0.05 5.91 -20.62
N TRP A 159 -0.51 4.76 -20.25
CA TRP A 159 -0.86 3.73 -21.22
C TRP A 159 -2.35 3.56 -21.51
N TYR A 160 -3.23 4.10 -20.65
CA TYR A 160 -4.67 3.89 -20.82
C TYR A 160 -5.42 5.17 -21.13
N ASP A 161 -6.51 5.06 -21.88
CA ASP A 161 -7.33 6.19 -22.30
C ASP A 161 -8.10 6.80 -21.12
N LYS A 162 -8.63 5.98 -20.22
CA LYS A 162 -9.28 6.45 -19.02
C LYS A 162 -8.25 6.89 -17.99
N LYS A 163 -8.11 8.19 -17.80
CA LYS A 163 -7.08 8.79 -16.96
C LYS A 163 -7.52 8.90 -15.50
N PRO A 164 -6.66 8.57 -14.53
CA PRO A 164 -6.88 8.88 -13.13
C PRO A 164 -6.52 10.34 -12.82
N TYR A 165 -7.20 10.93 -11.84
CA TYR A 165 -7.01 12.34 -11.50
C TYR A 165 -6.71 12.57 -10.03
N ARG A 166 -6.00 13.66 -9.73
CA ARG A 166 -5.87 14.24 -8.41
C ARG A 166 -6.57 15.59 -8.40
N ILE A 167 -7.45 15.79 -7.43
CA ILE A 167 -8.18 17.03 -7.22
C ILE A 167 -7.63 17.67 -5.95
N LYS A 168 -7.46 18.98 -5.97
CA LYS A 168 -7.11 19.76 -4.81
C LYS A 168 -8.08 20.92 -4.65
N PHE A 169 -8.89 20.88 -3.59
CA PHE A 169 -9.80 21.96 -3.24
C PHE A 169 -9.03 23.19 -2.75
N ASP A 170 -9.55 24.38 -3.02
CA ASP A 170 -8.95 25.61 -2.49
C ASP A 170 -9.20 25.76 -1.00
N ALA A 171 -10.35 25.28 -0.51
CA ALA A 171 -10.68 25.20 0.91
C ALA A 171 -10.90 23.75 1.35
N SER A 172 -10.50 23.41 2.58
CA SER A 172 -10.75 22.09 3.16
C SER A 172 -12.25 21.84 3.30
N ASN A 173 -12.74 20.74 2.70
CA ASN A 173 -14.14 20.37 2.76
C ASN A 173 -14.33 18.85 2.81
N LYS A 174 -15.49 18.40 3.25
CA LYS A 174 -15.91 17.00 3.17
C LYS A 174 -16.26 16.65 1.73
N LEU A 175 -15.89 15.45 1.31
CA LEU A 175 -16.29 14.89 0.02
C LEU A 175 -17.09 13.61 0.26
N LEU A 176 -18.38 13.62 -0.10
CA LEU A 176 -19.26 12.45 0.02
C LEU A 176 -19.24 11.81 1.43
N GLY A 177 -19.27 12.65 2.47
CA GLY A 177 -19.22 12.23 3.86
C GLY A 177 -17.85 11.78 4.38
N ILE A 178 -16.83 11.76 3.56
CA ILE A 178 -15.44 11.57 3.99
C ILE A 178 -14.99 12.85 4.70
N LYS A 179 -14.12 12.72 5.68
CA LYS A 179 -13.69 13.82 6.54
C LYS A 179 -12.99 14.94 5.76
N LYS A 180 -13.02 16.16 6.31
CA LYS A 180 -12.50 17.38 5.64
C LYS A 180 -11.05 17.23 5.20
N ASN A 181 -10.83 17.49 3.93
CA ASN A 181 -9.48 17.66 3.39
C ASN A 181 -9.52 18.49 2.10
N LYS A 182 -8.34 18.80 1.55
CA LYS A 182 -8.18 19.47 0.26
C LYS A 182 -7.86 18.50 -0.87
N ASP A 183 -7.08 17.46 -0.60
CA ASP A 183 -6.53 16.56 -1.61
C ASP A 183 -7.33 15.25 -1.74
N TRP A 184 -7.78 14.96 -2.97
CA TRP A 184 -8.61 13.81 -3.30
C TRP A 184 -8.10 13.12 -4.54
N VAL A 185 -8.36 11.83 -4.65
CA VAL A 185 -7.96 10.99 -5.76
C VAL A 185 -9.18 10.37 -6.42
N LEU A 186 -9.22 10.43 -7.74
CA LEU A 186 -10.16 9.70 -8.59
C LEU A 186 -9.39 8.55 -9.24
N LEU A 187 -9.53 7.34 -8.69
CA LEU A 187 -8.92 6.13 -9.24
C LEU A 187 -9.73 5.65 -10.42
N ALA A 188 -9.09 5.52 -11.57
CA ALA A 188 -9.76 5.11 -12.81
C ALA A 188 -10.14 3.63 -12.82
N ASN A 189 -9.41 2.78 -12.10
CA ASN A 189 -9.56 1.33 -12.06
C ASN A 189 -9.78 0.73 -13.46
N TYR A 190 -9.01 1.20 -14.46
CA TYR A 190 -9.25 0.85 -15.87
C TYR A 190 -8.97 -0.62 -16.15
N ARG A 191 -7.83 -1.13 -15.68
CA ARG A 191 -7.43 -2.54 -15.85
C ARG A 191 -8.39 -3.51 -15.14
N ASP A 192 -8.89 -3.11 -13.99
CA ASP A 192 -9.79 -3.90 -13.18
C ASP A 192 -11.21 -3.89 -13.79
N VAL A 193 -11.56 -4.93 -14.51
CA VAL A 193 -12.91 -5.10 -15.08
C VAL A 193 -13.95 -5.13 -13.98
N THR A 194 -13.63 -5.69 -12.82
CA THR A 194 -14.54 -5.78 -11.69
C THR A 194 -14.75 -4.45 -10.98
N LYS A 195 -13.81 -3.51 -11.08
CA LYS A 195 -13.73 -2.28 -10.29
C LYS A 195 -13.65 -2.50 -8.78
N MET A 196 -13.44 -3.75 -8.34
CA MET A 196 -13.54 -4.18 -6.94
C MET A 196 -12.22 -4.58 -6.31
N MET A 197 -11.11 -4.69 -7.07
CA MET A 197 -9.83 -5.14 -6.53
C MET A 197 -9.34 -4.22 -5.40
N ASN A 198 -9.22 -2.92 -5.66
CA ASN A 198 -8.87 -1.94 -4.62
C ASN A 198 -9.91 -1.88 -3.51
N THR A 199 -11.21 -1.97 -3.85
CA THR A 199 -12.29 -1.97 -2.86
C THR A 199 -12.18 -3.13 -1.90
N PHE A 200 -12.02 -4.35 -2.40
CA PHE A 200 -11.83 -5.54 -1.57
C PHE A 200 -10.59 -5.41 -0.67
N CYS A 201 -9.45 -4.95 -1.23
CA CYS A 201 -8.22 -4.82 -0.46
C CYS A 201 -8.31 -3.73 0.62
N PHE A 202 -8.99 -2.62 0.37
CA PHE A 202 -9.22 -1.61 1.41
C PHE A 202 -10.13 -2.14 2.52
N ILE A 203 -11.18 -2.89 2.19
CA ILE A 203 -12.03 -3.53 3.19
C ILE A 203 -11.23 -4.58 3.98
N ALA A 204 -10.44 -5.40 3.31
CA ALA A 204 -9.60 -6.41 3.94
C ALA A 204 -8.54 -5.76 4.85
N ALA A 205 -7.90 -4.67 4.41
CA ALA A 205 -6.93 -3.92 5.20
C ALA A 205 -7.57 -3.35 6.49
N ASP A 206 -8.78 -2.80 6.39
CA ASP A 206 -9.54 -2.33 7.55
C ASP A 206 -9.86 -3.47 8.52
N CYS A 207 -10.33 -4.62 8.00
CA CYS A 207 -10.55 -5.84 8.80
C CYS A 207 -9.27 -6.38 9.45
N MET A 208 -8.13 -6.21 8.81
CA MET A 208 -6.81 -6.58 9.33
C MET A 208 -6.29 -5.58 10.38
N GLY A 209 -6.99 -4.49 10.62
CA GLY A 209 -6.56 -3.43 11.52
C GLY A 209 -5.40 -2.59 10.99
N MET A 210 -5.19 -2.54 9.68
CA MET A 210 -4.19 -1.66 9.09
C MET A 210 -4.63 -0.20 9.28
N PRO A 211 -3.72 0.68 9.74
CA PRO A 211 -4.09 2.04 10.06
C PRO A 211 -4.38 2.88 8.81
N PHE A 212 -5.25 3.87 8.98
CA PHE A 212 -5.54 4.92 8.02
C PHE A 212 -6.02 4.44 6.64
N THR A 213 -6.74 3.32 6.61
CA THR A 213 -7.35 2.83 5.37
C THR A 213 -8.32 3.85 4.79
N THR A 214 -8.19 4.16 3.50
CA THR A 214 -9.03 5.17 2.84
C THR A 214 -10.49 4.71 2.76
N PRO A 215 -11.45 5.59 3.11
CA PRO A 215 -12.87 5.31 2.88
C PRO A 215 -13.19 5.19 1.38
N ILE A 216 -14.13 4.32 1.06
CA ILE A 216 -14.50 4.01 -0.33
C ILE A 216 -15.77 4.74 -0.72
N ARG A 217 -15.75 5.43 -1.86
CA ARG A 217 -16.92 5.99 -2.54
C ARG A 217 -16.76 5.78 -4.04
N TYR A 218 -17.88 5.62 -4.74
CA TYR A 218 -17.89 5.61 -6.20
C TYR A 218 -18.61 6.83 -6.74
N ALA A 219 -18.07 7.42 -7.77
CA ALA A 219 -18.67 8.56 -8.43
C ALA A 219 -18.55 8.46 -9.96
N GLU A 220 -19.59 8.85 -10.64
CA GLU A 220 -19.59 9.08 -12.07
C GLU A 220 -19.06 10.48 -12.33
N VAL A 221 -18.01 10.58 -13.11
CA VAL A 221 -17.30 11.84 -13.31
C VAL A 221 -17.62 12.42 -14.68
N PHE A 222 -17.94 13.71 -14.67
CA PHE A 222 -18.11 14.54 -15.85
C PHE A 222 -16.99 15.57 -15.88
N LEU A 223 -16.27 15.64 -16.99
CA LEU A 223 -15.23 16.64 -17.22
C LEU A 223 -15.64 17.53 -18.38
N ASN A 224 -15.80 18.82 -18.14
CA ASN A 224 -16.27 19.78 -19.12
C ASN A 224 -17.57 19.32 -19.81
N SER A 225 -18.54 18.89 -18.99
CA SER A 225 -19.83 18.33 -19.41
C SER A 225 -19.77 16.98 -20.14
N GLN A 226 -18.59 16.39 -20.32
CA GLN A 226 -18.45 15.08 -20.94
C GLN A 226 -18.34 14.00 -19.87
N TYR A 227 -19.13 12.95 -20.00
CA TYR A 227 -19.01 11.77 -19.12
C TYR A 227 -17.68 11.05 -19.38
N VAL A 228 -16.83 11.01 -18.36
CA VAL A 228 -15.50 10.36 -18.44
C VAL A 228 -15.43 9.02 -17.72
N GLY A 229 -16.51 8.60 -17.06
CA GLY A 229 -16.63 7.25 -16.52
C GLY A 229 -16.89 7.19 -15.02
N LEU A 230 -16.88 5.96 -14.51
CA LEU A 230 -17.03 5.61 -13.11
C LEU A 230 -15.66 5.60 -12.41
N TYR A 231 -15.50 6.34 -11.32
CA TYR A 231 -14.27 6.44 -10.56
C TYR A 231 -14.47 6.02 -9.10
N GLN A 232 -13.46 5.40 -8.53
CA GLN A 232 -13.38 5.25 -7.09
C GLN A 232 -12.76 6.50 -6.49
N VAL A 233 -13.49 7.15 -5.59
CA VAL A 233 -13.02 8.32 -4.83
C VAL A 233 -12.26 7.83 -3.63
N ALA A 234 -11.04 8.28 -3.47
CA ALA A 234 -10.14 7.92 -2.38
C ALA A 234 -9.43 9.15 -1.82
N GLU A 235 -8.94 9.01 -0.62
CA GLU A 235 -8.07 10.00 -0.01
C GLU A 235 -6.65 9.89 -0.60
N GLN A 236 -5.98 11.01 -0.77
CA GLN A 236 -4.55 11.00 -1.07
C GLN A 236 -3.80 10.49 0.16
N VAL A 237 -2.87 9.56 -0.02
CA VAL A 237 -1.96 9.15 1.06
C VAL A 237 -1.04 10.34 1.39
N GLU A 238 -1.26 10.92 2.54
CA GLU A 238 -0.50 12.07 3.05
C GLU A 238 -0.67 12.18 4.57
N VAL A 239 0.19 12.95 5.21
CA VAL A 239 0.08 13.25 6.65
C VAL A 239 -1.05 14.24 6.89
N GLY A 240 -1.88 13.95 7.89
CA GLY A 240 -3.01 14.80 8.28
C GLY A 240 -3.90 14.15 9.34
N SER A 241 -4.62 14.94 10.11
CA SER A 241 -5.39 14.53 11.29
C SER A 241 -6.48 13.47 11.05
N HIS A 242 -6.80 13.17 9.80
CA HIS A 242 -7.78 12.15 9.42
C HIS A 242 -7.27 11.20 8.34
N ARG A 243 -5.97 11.24 8.07
CA ARG A 243 -5.25 10.39 7.14
C ARG A 243 -4.11 9.72 7.91
N VAL A 244 -2.86 9.83 7.49
CA VAL A 244 -1.75 9.37 8.31
C VAL A 244 -1.53 10.39 9.42
N ASP A 245 -2.12 10.13 10.59
CA ASP A 245 -2.14 11.05 11.73
C ASP A 245 -0.90 10.86 12.60
N ILE A 246 0.17 11.52 12.21
CA ILE A 246 1.46 11.55 12.90
C ILE A 246 1.86 13.00 13.20
N GLN A 247 2.72 13.17 14.18
CA GLN A 247 3.22 14.50 14.56
C GLN A 247 4.01 15.13 13.42
N GLU A 248 3.79 16.42 13.19
CA GLU A 248 4.51 17.16 12.15
C GLU A 248 6.02 17.20 12.42
N ASN A 249 6.42 17.31 13.69
CA ASN A 249 7.81 17.32 14.09
C ASN A 249 8.27 15.91 14.47
N GLY A 250 9.16 15.32 13.67
CA GLY A 250 9.76 14.01 13.91
C GLY A 250 8.94 12.83 13.40
N GLY A 251 7.73 13.04 12.90
CA GLY A 251 6.97 12.02 12.19
C GLY A 251 7.50 11.79 10.79
N LEU A 252 7.46 10.55 10.31
CA LEU A 252 7.92 10.11 8.98
C LEU A 252 6.83 9.30 8.28
N LEU A 253 6.55 9.62 7.03
CA LEU A 253 5.78 8.77 6.11
C LEU A 253 6.66 8.41 4.93
N MET A 254 6.80 7.13 4.67
CA MET A 254 7.64 6.60 3.60
C MET A 254 6.89 5.56 2.77
N SER A 255 7.44 5.22 1.62
CA SER A 255 7.02 4.06 0.84
C SER A 255 8.23 3.31 0.28
N LEU A 256 8.08 2.01 0.10
CA LEU A 256 8.93 1.26 -0.81
C LEU A 256 8.29 1.36 -2.19
N ASP A 257 9.01 1.96 -3.14
CA ASP A 257 8.45 2.24 -4.45
C ASP A 257 9.53 2.35 -5.52
N VAL A 258 9.58 1.37 -6.41
CA VAL A 258 10.54 1.36 -7.52
C VAL A 258 10.27 2.53 -8.47
N ASP A 259 9.00 2.80 -8.80
CA ASP A 259 8.64 3.81 -9.81
C ASP A 259 8.85 5.26 -9.33
N ASP A 260 8.80 5.47 -8.01
CA ASP A 260 9.15 6.74 -7.36
C ASP A 260 10.58 6.72 -6.78
N GLY A 261 11.30 5.61 -6.92
CA GLY A 261 12.61 5.36 -6.33
C GLY A 261 13.76 6.10 -7.02
N PRO A 262 14.99 5.92 -6.50
CA PRO A 262 16.16 6.65 -6.97
C PRO A 262 16.47 6.47 -8.45
N ASP A 263 16.15 5.33 -9.06
CA ASP A 263 16.44 5.06 -10.48
C ASP A 263 15.50 5.82 -11.42
N TYR A 264 14.24 6.00 -11.02
CA TYR A 264 13.22 6.69 -11.84
C TYR A 264 13.04 8.16 -11.47
N GLN A 265 13.42 8.53 -10.24
CA GLN A 265 13.34 9.89 -9.73
C GLN A 265 14.70 10.33 -9.14
N PRO A 266 15.79 10.31 -9.94
CA PRO A 266 17.15 10.52 -9.42
C PRO A 266 17.37 11.93 -8.86
N ASN A 267 16.54 12.90 -9.27
CA ASN A 267 16.64 14.29 -8.79
C ASN A 267 15.77 14.56 -7.55
N SER A 268 15.05 13.57 -7.04
CA SER A 268 14.32 13.71 -5.79
C SER A 268 15.28 13.50 -4.63
N GLY A 269 15.62 14.58 -3.92
CA GLY A 269 16.52 14.55 -2.76
C GLY A 269 15.99 13.72 -1.59
N ASP A 270 14.72 13.29 -1.65
CA ASP A 270 14.08 12.52 -0.59
C ASP A 270 14.05 11.01 -0.87
N ASN A 271 14.69 10.54 -1.95
CA ASN A 271 14.72 9.13 -2.34
C ASN A 271 16.10 8.51 -2.11
N PHE A 272 16.13 7.26 -1.66
CA PHE A 272 17.39 6.53 -1.44
C PHE A 272 17.20 5.01 -1.52
N TYR A 273 18.30 4.29 -1.75
CA TYR A 273 18.34 2.85 -1.51
C TYR A 273 18.66 2.58 -0.05
N SER A 274 17.88 1.73 0.60
CA SER A 274 18.15 1.29 1.97
C SER A 274 19.51 0.57 2.07
N SER A 275 20.15 0.64 3.23
CA SER A 275 21.54 0.19 3.37
C SER A 275 21.69 -1.32 3.47
N VAL A 276 20.72 -2.00 4.09
CA VAL A 276 20.82 -3.45 4.40
C VAL A 276 20.15 -4.31 3.32
N TYR A 277 18.91 -3.98 2.93
CA TYR A 277 18.16 -4.76 1.96
C TYR A 277 18.11 -4.14 0.55
N ARG A 278 18.74 -2.99 0.37
CA ARG A 278 18.83 -2.28 -0.93
C ARG A 278 17.46 -1.98 -1.55
N MET A 279 16.48 -1.74 -0.70
CA MET A 279 15.12 -1.41 -1.15
C MET A 279 15.01 0.05 -1.59
N PRO A 280 14.21 0.36 -2.63
CA PRO A 280 13.96 1.74 -3.07
C PRO A 280 13.01 2.43 -2.09
N VAL A 281 13.53 3.32 -1.27
CA VAL A 281 12.79 4.07 -0.25
C VAL A 281 12.51 5.48 -0.77
N CYS A 282 11.26 5.91 -0.61
CA CYS A 282 10.80 7.26 -0.95
C CYS A 282 10.24 7.92 0.30
N VAL A 283 10.80 9.04 0.73
CA VAL A 283 10.25 9.84 1.83
C VAL A 283 9.10 10.67 1.31
N LYS A 284 7.90 10.41 1.81
CA LYS A 284 6.67 11.12 1.43
C LYS A 284 6.40 12.31 2.35
N TYR A 285 6.88 12.22 3.60
CA TYR A 285 6.82 13.30 4.59
C TYR A 285 7.94 13.11 5.65
N PRO A 286 8.63 14.19 6.06
CA PRO A 286 8.56 15.54 5.46
C PRO A 286 9.17 15.59 4.06
N LYS A 287 8.89 16.65 3.33
CA LYS A 287 9.42 16.90 1.98
C LYS A 287 10.61 17.84 2.01
N ASN A 288 11.49 17.72 0.99
CA ASN A 288 12.64 18.60 0.78
C ASN A 288 13.58 18.60 2.00
N LEU A 289 13.94 17.41 2.45
CA LEU A 289 14.88 17.22 3.55
C LEU A 289 16.25 17.83 3.23
N SER A 290 16.92 18.39 4.25
CA SER A 290 18.35 18.66 4.12
C SER A 290 19.14 17.34 4.04
N ALA A 291 20.39 17.39 3.58
CA ALA A 291 21.23 16.21 3.48
C ALA A 291 21.40 15.53 4.86
N GLU A 292 21.60 16.32 5.91
CA GLU A 292 21.76 15.83 7.28
C GLU A 292 20.46 15.17 7.81
N ALA A 293 19.30 15.77 7.50
CA ALA A 293 18.02 15.21 7.89
C ALA A 293 17.72 13.90 7.15
N LEU A 294 18.05 13.84 5.86
CA LEU A 294 17.92 12.63 5.07
C LEU A 294 18.85 11.52 5.57
N ASP A 295 20.09 11.85 5.94
CA ASP A 295 21.04 10.89 6.51
C ASP A 295 20.58 10.37 7.88
N SER A 296 19.92 11.20 8.68
CA SER A 296 19.26 10.75 9.92
C SER A 296 18.15 9.75 9.63
N VAL A 297 17.29 10.02 8.64
CA VAL A 297 16.21 9.10 8.22
C VAL A 297 16.79 7.76 7.73
N LYS A 298 17.85 7.79 6.92
CA LYS A 298 18.54 6.57 6.46
C LYS A 298 19.10 5.77 7.63
N ALA A 299 19.75 6.45 8.58
CA ALA A 299 20.31 5.81 9.77
C ALA A 299 19.23 5.14 10.63
N GLU A 300 18.12 5.84 10.88
CA GLU A 300 17.00 5.30 11.66
C GLU A 300 16.36 4.09 10.97
N PHE A 301 16.14 4.14 9.65
CA PHE A 301 15.59 3.01 8.91
C PHE A 301 16.56 1.83 8.87
N SER A 302 17.87 2.11 8.76
CA SER A 302 18.92 1.09 8.84
C SER A 302 18.91 0.32 10.15
N VAL A 303 18.59 0.96 11.27
CA VAL A 303 18.46 0.26 12.58
C VAL A 303 17.34 -0.78 12.54
N LEU A 304 16.18 -0.45 11.94
CA LEU A 304 15.11 -1.43 11.74
C LEU A 304 15.54 -2.58 10.83
N GLU A 305 16.17 -2.26 9.68
CA GLU A 305 16.65 -3.27 8.76
C GLU A 305 17.65 -4.23 9.43
N GLN A 306 18.60 -3.69 10.20
CA GLN A 306 19.58 -4.50 10.95
C GLN A 306 18.91 -5.36 12.03
N ALA A 307 17.89 -4.84 12.72
CA ALA A 307 17.13 -5.62 13.70
C ALA A 307 16.42 -6.82 13.06
N ILE A 308 15.83 -6.61 11.86
CA ILE A 308 15.21 -7.70 11.08
C ILE A 308 16.28 -8.67 10.58
N LYS A 309 17.38 -8.17 10.02
CA LYS A 309 18.48 -8.99 9.48
C LYS A 309 19.15 -9.85 10.55
N SER A 310 19.32 -9.31 11.74
CA SER A 310 19.87 -10.04 12.89
C SER A 310 18.85 -10.93 13.59
N HIS A 311 17.62 -10.97 13.12
CA HIS A 311 16.54 -11.77 13.69
C HIS A 311 16.30 -11.50 15.19
N ASN A 312 16.67 -10.33 15.67
CA ASN A 312 16.53 -9.95 17.07
C ASN A 312 15.09 -9.51 17.36
N MET A 313 14.25 -10.46 17.76
CA MET A 313 12.82 -10.22 17.97
C MET A 313 12.52 -9.19 19.05
N GLU A 314 13.33 -9.08 20.09
CA GLU A 314 13.16 -8.06 21.14
C GLU A 314 13.38 -6.65 20.58
N LEU A 315 14.44 -6.47 19.81
CA LEU A 315 14.74 -5.20 19.16
C LEU A 315 13.67 -4.89 18.08
N VAL A 316 13.27 -5.88 17.27
CA VAL A 316 12.21 -5.69 16.27
C VAL A 316 10.89 -5.30 16.95
N ASP A 317 10.50 -5.97 18.05
CA ASP A 317 9.30 -5.62 18.83
C ASP A 317 9.36 -4.19 19.40
N SER A 318 10.54 -3.69 19.72
CA SER A 318 10.71 -2.31 20.22
C SER A 318 10.60 -1.27 19.12
N LEU A 319 11.01 -1.60 17.88
CA LEU A 319 11.11 -0.67 16.75
C LEU A 319 9.91 -0.70 15.83
N MET A 320 9.19 -1.83 15.74
CA MET A 320 8.16 -2.05 14.73
C MET A 320 6.84 -2.52 15.34
N ASP A 321 5.73 -2.05 14.78
CA ASP A 321 4.40 -2.61 15.01
C ASP A 321 4.25 -3.91 14.20
N ILE A 322 4.59 -5.04 14.84
CA ILE A 322 4.57 -6.36 14.19
C ILE A 322 3.20 -6.73 13.64
N PRO A 323 2.06 -6.44 14.30
CA PRO A 323 0.75 -6.71 13.72
C PRO A 323 0.52 -6.05 12.37
N SER A 324 0.87 -4.76 12.20
CA SER A 324 0.72 -4.06 10.92
C SER A 324 1.66 -4.61 9.84
N TYR A 325 2.89 -4.94 10.21
CA TYR A 325 3.85 -5.59 9.31
C TYR A 325 3.35 -6.96 8.83
N ILE A 326 2.78 -7.77 9.73
CA ILE A 326 2.15 -9.05 9.37
C ILE A 326 0.94 -8.81 8.47
N SER A 327 0.10 -7.82 8.76
CA SER A 327 -1.07 -7.48 7.92
C SER A 327 -0.66 -7.11 6.51
N GLU A 328 0.41 -6.33 6.35
CA GLU A 328 0.95 -6.00 5.02
C GLU A 328 1.36 -7.27 4.27
N ILE A 329 2.17 -8.14 4.88
CA ILE A 329 2.61 -9.39 4.24
C ILE A 329 1.41 -10.29 3.91
N GLN A 330 0.45 -10.41 4.83
CA GLN A 330 -0.74 -11.24 4.63
C GLN A 330 -1.64 -10.72 3.51
N LEU A 331 -1.80 -9.41 3.40
CA LEU A 331 -2.59 -8.81 2.32
C LEU A 331 -1.90 -8.98 0.96
N GLN A 332 -0.58 -8.75 0.90
CA GLN A 332 0.23 -9.00 -0.30
C GLN A 332 0.13 -10.47 -0.75
N GLU A 333 0.26 -11.41 0.18
CA GLU A 333 0.13 -12.84 -0.10
C GLU A 333 -1.31 -13.22 -0.46
N LEU A 334 -2.33 -12.69 0.25
CA LEU A 334 -3.75 -12.98 0.00
C LEU A 334 -4.11 -12.70 -1.46
N VAL A 335 -3.75 -11.55 -1.96
CA VAL A 335 -4.07 -11.17 -3.34
C VAL A 335 -2.99 -11.56 -4.34
N PHE A 336 -1.92 -12.20 -3.89
CA PHE A 336 -0.77 -12.56 -4.73
C PHE A 336 -0.30 -11.35 -5.54
N ASN A 337 0.08 -10.26 -4.87
CA ASN A 337 0.53 -9.05 -5.53
C ASN A 337 1.96 -9.20 -6.05
N VAL A 338 2.10 -9.37 -7.35
CA VAL A 338 3.39 -9.62 -7.99
C VAL A 338 4.37 -8.43 -7.87
N GLU A 339 3.87 -7.24 -7.59
CA GLU A 339 4.70 -6.05 -7.41
C GLU A 339 5.54 -6.09 -6.13
N LEU A 340 5.23 -6.96 -5.17
CA LEU A 340 6.09 -7.11 -4.00
C LEU A 340 7.50 -7.61 -4.34
N SER A 341 7.70 -8.27 -5.48
CA SER A 341 9.02 -8.67 -5.97
C SER A 341 9.93 -7.49 -6.34
N ALA A 342 9.33 -6.39 -6.76
CA ALA A 342 9.96 -5.08 -6.94
C ALA A 342 9.01 -4.04 -6.32
N PRO A 343 9.12 -3.78 -5.00
CA PRO A 343 8.07 -3.14 -4.24
C PRO A 343 7.58 -1.81 -4.83
N ARG A 344 6.27 -1.66 -4.93
CA ARG A 344 5.57 -0.44 -5.31
C ARG A 344 4.47 -0.17 -4.32
N SER A 345 4.29 1.10 -3.99
CA SER A 345 3.17 1.58 -3.15
C SER A 345 3.04 0.88 -1.79
N VAL A 346 4.12 0.32 -1.23
CA VAL A 346 4.14 -0.23 0.13
C VAL A 346 4.43 0.90 1.08
N TYR A 347 3.38 1.43 1.72
CA TYR A 347 3.49 2.55 2.63
C TYR A 347 3.77 2.10 4.07
N PHE A 348 4.55 2.90 4.76
CA PHE A 348 4.81 2.75 6.19
C PHE A 348 5.18 4.10 6.79
N PHE A 349 4.94 4.24 8.07
CA PHE A 349 5.16 5.48 8.78
C PHE A 349 5.69 5.24 10.19
N ARG A 350 6.18 6.30 10.80
CA ARG A 350 6.56 6.32 12.20
C ARG A 350 6.20 7.68 12.79
N ASP A 351 5.50 7.67 13.90
CA ASP A 351 5.30 8.88 14.70
C ASP A 351 6.59 9.25 15.46
N ALA A 352 6.72 10.48 15.93
CA ALA A 352 7.88 10.93 16.68
C ALA A 352 8.13 10.00 17.88
N GLY A 353 9.28 9.32 17.90
CA GLY A 353 9.61 8.36 18.95
C GLY A 353 8.74 7.09 18.98
N GLY A 354 7.86 6.91 17.99
CA GLY A 354 6.99 5.73 17.86
C GLY A 354 7.64 4.57 17.12
N LYS A 355 6.84 3.53 16.88
CA LYS A 355 7.24 2.34 16.12
C LYS A 355 6.98 2.52 14.63
N TRP A 356 7.79 1.89 13.82
CA TRP A 356 7.50 1.74 12.39
C TRP A 356 6.22 0.92 12.19
N THR A 357 5.26 1.48 11.50
CA THR A 357 3.92 0.92 11.31
C THR A 357 3.60 0.87 9.82
N PHE A 358 3.12 -0.27 9.34
CA PHE A 358 2.77 -0.49 7.93
C PHE A 358 1.35 -0.05 7.63
N GLY A 359 1.20 0.62 6.51
CA GLY A 359 -0.03 1.26 6.02
C GLY A 359 0.21 2.73 5.64
N PRO A 360 -0.85 3.34 5.08
CA PRO A 360 -2.12 2.78 4.65
C PRO A 360 -1.97 1.84 3.44
N ALA A 361 -2.88 0.87 3.32
CA ALA A 361 -2.94 0.00 2.16
C ALA A 361 -3.26 0.78 0.88
N TRP A 362 -2.53 0.50 -0.22
CA TRP A 362 -2.67 1.24 -1.47
C TRP A 362 -2.26 0.43 -2.69
N ASP A 363 -2.98 0.61 -3.83
CA ASP A 363 -2.63 0.17 -5.17
C ASP A 363 -2.53 -1.36 -5.37
N TRP A 364 -3.68 -2.02 -5.54
CA TRP A 364 -3.78 -3.48 -5.54
C TRP A 364 -4.10 -4.09 -6.90
N ASP A 365 -4.03 -3.33 -7.99
CA ASP A 365 -4.43 -3.81 -9.31
C ASP A 365 -3.37 -4.68 -10.02
N ALA A 366 -2.21 -4.90 -9.39
CA ALA A 366 -1.23 -5.91 -9.79
C ALA A 366 -1.32 -7.22 -8.98
N GLY A 367 -2.34 -7.34 -8.12
CA GLY A 367 -2.70 -8.56 -7.42
C GLY A 367 -3.60 -9.49 -8.24
N PHE A 368 -4.20 -10.48 -7.57
CA PHE A 368 -5.21 -11.40 -8.11
C PHE A 368 -4.71 -12.28 -9.27
N ASP A 369 -3.45 -12.73 -9.15
CA ASP A 369 -2.75 -13.49 -10.19
C ASP A 369 -2.63 -12.71 -11.51
N PHE A 370 -2.33 -11.42 -11.40
CA PHE A 370 -2.11 -10.55 -12.55
C PHE A 370 -0.97 -11.05 -13.42
N SER A 371 -1.18 -11.10 -14.73
CA SER A 371 -0.12 -11.34 -15.69
C SER A 371 -0.04 -10.26 -16.75
N TRP A 372 1.17 -9.76 -16.99
CA TRP A 372 1.47 -8.84 -18.08
C TRP A 372 1.37 -9.58 -19.41
N THR A 373 0.20 -9.56 -20.02
CA THR A 373 0.02 -9.98 -21.40
C THR A 373 -0.32 -8.75 -22.21
N ASN A 374 0.44 -8.38 -23.19
CA ASN A 374 0.27 -7.21 -24.05
C ASN A 374 -0.54 -6.05 -23.44
N MET A 375 0.11 -4.93 -23.21
CA MET A 375 -0.35 -3.79 -22.39
C MET A 375 -1.73 -3.20 -22.74
N GLU A 376 -2.36 -3.59 -23.84
CA GLU A 376 -3.52 -2.87 -24.32
C GLU A 376 -4.88 -3.50 -24.01
N THR A 377 -5.04 -4.82 -23.93
CA THR A 377 -6.40 -5.38 -23.88
C THR A 377 -6.58 -6.75 -23.22
N SER A 378 -5.54 -7.44 -22.80
CA SER A 378 -5.67 -8.84 -22.37
C SER A 378 -4.96 -9.16 -21.05
N HIS A 379 -5.13 -8.29 -20.05
CA HIS A 379 -4.68 -8.61 -18.70
C HIS A 379 -5.44 -9.82 -18.19
N LYS A 380 -4.71 -10.83 -17.75
CA LYS A 380 -5.30 -11.99 -17.13
C LYS A 380 -5.25 -11.84 -15.63
N TYR A 381 -6.38 -12.08 -15.03
CA TYR A 381 -6.56 -12.15 -13.58
C TYR A 381 -7.23 -13.47 -13.22
N PHE A 382 -7.15 -13.87 -11.99
CA PHE A 382 -7.87 -15.01 -11.41
C PHE A 382 -7.58 -16.35 -12.10
N THR A 383 -6.37 -16.53 -12.67
CA THR A 383 -6.03 -17.78 -13.41
C THR A 383 -5.63 -18.91 -12.48
N SER A 384 -4.83 -18.64 -11.44
CA SER A 384 -4.44 -19.62 -10.44
C SER A 384 -4.50 -19.02 -9.04
N TYR A 385 -5.14 -19.72 -8.13
CA TYR A 385 -5.17 -19.38 -6.71
C TYR A 385 -4.06 -20.09 -5.89
N GLU A 386 -3.31 -21.00 -6.50
CA GLU A 386 -2.33 -21.86 -5.82
C GLU A 386 -0.90 -21.28 -5.81
N LYS A 387 -0.65 -20.19 -6.50
CA LYS A 387 0.64 -19.50 -6.47
C LYS A 387 0.86 -18.82 -5.12
N SER A 388 2.12 -18.67 -4.70
CA SER A 388 2.46 -18.06 -3.41
C SER A 388 3.71 -17.20 -3.55
N LEU A 389 3.70 -16.00 -2.97
CA LEU A 389 4.87 -15.14 -2.86
C LEU A 389 5.84 -15.70 -1.80
N LEU A 390 5.28 -16.20 -0.71
CA LEU A 390 6.05 -16.71 0.42
C LEU A 390 6.52 -18.16 0.25
N GLY A 391 5.83 -18.94 -0.60
CA GLY A 391 6.09 -20.36 -0.75
C GLY A 391 5.68 -21.19 0.47
N SER A 392 6.23 -22.39 0.59
CA SER A 392 5.98 -23.30 1.74
C SER A 392 6.87 -23.01 2.94
N ASP A 393 8.03 -22.42 2.71
CA ASP A 393 8.92 -21.90 3.74
C ASP A 393 9.38 -20.49 3.33
N PRO A 394 8.77 -19.44 3.91
CA PRO A 394 9.09 -18.07 3.53
C PRO A 394 10.56 -17.68 3.76
N PHE A 395 11.20 -18.26 4.75
CA PHE A 395 12.59 -17.96 5.06
C PHE A 395 13.54 -18.41 3.94
N ILE A 396 13.28 -19.54 3.29
CA ILE A 396 14.07 -20.00 2.14
C ILE A 396 13.62 -19.41 0.81
N GLN A 397 12.54 -18.66 0.80
CA GLN A 397 11.98 -17.99 -0.38
C GLN A 397 11.72 -18.93 -1.57
N ASN A 398 10.98 -20.00 -1.34
CA ASN A 398 10.57 -20.94 -2.38
C ASN A 398 9.21 -20.60 -3.01
N GLY A 399 8.80 -19.33 -2.96
CA GLY A 399 7.63 -18.81 -3.65
C GLY A 399 7.85 -18.62 -5.16
N GLU A 400 6.80 -18.19 -5.85
CA GLU A 400 6.81 -17.96 -7.31
C GLU A 400 7.74 -16.81 -7.74
N TYR A 401 7.95 -15.86 -6.85
CA TYR A 401 8.83 -14.70 -7.05
C TYR A 401 9.77 -14.53 -5.86
N LYS A 402 10.97 -14.07 -6.12
CA LYS A 402 11.83 -13.58 -5.06
C LYS A 402 11.33 -12.21 -4.62
N ILE A 403 11.01 -12.10 -3.35
CA ILE A 403 10.63 -10.82 -2.72
C ILE A 403 11.77 -10.34 -1.82
N PRO A 404 11.85 -9.05 -1.46
CA PRO A 404 12.90 -8.58 -0.57
C PRO A 404 12.92 -9.37 0.75
N ARG A 405 14.09 -9.78 1.17
CA ARG A 405 14.29 -10.52 2.42
C ARG A 405 13.78 -9.76 3.65
N PHE A 406 13.67 -8.45 3.54
CA PHE A 406 13.00 -7.62 4.53
C PHE A 406 11.65 -8.19 4.96
N PHE A 407 10.85 -8.77 4.05
CA PHE A 407 9.55 -9.37 4.33
C PHE A 407 9.60 -10.84 4.78
N THR A 408 10.75 -11.50 4.70
CA THR A 408 10.84 -12.96 4.93
C THR A 408 11.84 -13.36 6.00
N ASP A 409 12.79 -12.51 6.36
CA ASP A 409 13.86 -12.88 7.30
C ASP A 409 13.35 -13.29 8.69
N LEU A 410 12.27 -12.67 9.18
CA LEU A 410 11.70 -13.01 10.47
C LEU A 410 11.01 -14.40 10.53
N PHE A 411 10.75 -15.03 9.38
CA PHE A 411 10.14 -16.37 9.35
C PHE A 411 11.08 -17.48 9.88
N CYS A 412 12.35 -17.18 10.12
CA CYS A 412 13.22 -18.09 10.86
C CYS A 412 12.93 -18.12 12.37
N ARG A 413 12.13 -17.18 12.90
CA ARG A 413 11.83 -17.02 14.32
C ARG A 413 10.47 -17.61 14.68
N THR A 414 10.46 -18.60 15.56
CA THR A 414 9.22 -19.26 16.05
C THR A 414 8.20 -18.23 16.56
N ALA A 415 8.67 -17.24 17.33
CA ALA A 415 7.80 -16.20 17.87
C ALA A 415 7.08 -15.41 16.77
N PHE A 416 7.76 -15.09 15.68
CA PHE A 416 7.17 -14.41 14.53
C PHE A 416 6.19 -15.32 13.79
N VAL A 417 6.61 -16.54 13.45
CA VAL A 417 5.76 -17.52 12.73
C VAL A 417 4.46 -17.78 13.49
N LYS A 418 4.56 -17.94 14.82
CA LYS A 418 3.38 -18.11 15.67
C LYS A 418 2.41 -16.93 15.57
N ARG A 419 2.91 -15.68 15.70
CA ARG A 419 2.10 -14.46 15.56
C ARG A 419 1.47 -14.38 14.16
N TYR A 420 2.23 -14.70 13.11
CA TYR A 420 1.75 -14.70 11.73
C TYR A 420 0.60 -15.69 11.54
N LYS A 421 0.72 -16.93 12.00
CA LYS A 421 -0.33 -17.94 11.94
C LYS A 421 -1.56 -17.58 12.76
N GLU A 422 -1.37 -17.07 13.98
CA GLU A 422 -2.47 -16.66 14.86
C GLU A 422 -3.25 -15.48 14.26
N GLN A 423 -2.56 -14.52 13.68
CA GLN A 423 -3.21 -13.39 13.01
C GLN A 423 -3.99 -13.85 11.79
N TRP A 424 -3.42 -14.69 10.93
CA TRP A 424 -4.11 -15.27 9.79
C TRP A 424 -5.36 -16.04 10.22
N LYS A 425 -5.25 -16.90 11.21
CA LYS A 425 -6.38 -17.70 11.71
C LYS A 425 -7.55 -16.84 12.17
N ARG A 426 -7.28 -15.69 12.77
CA ARG A 426 -8.35 -14.75 13.20
C ARG A 426 -9.02 -14.07 12.02
N LEU A 427 -8.31 -13.89 10.92
CA LEU A 427 -8.77 -13.11 9.78
C LEU A 427 -9.40 -13.96 8.68
N SER A 428 -8.91 -15.17 8.47
CA SER A 428 -9.29 -16.00 7.33
C SER A 428 -10.80 -16.26 7.23
N ASP A 429 -11.48 -16.46 8.35
CA ASP A 429 -12.93 -16.67 8.39
C ASP A 429 -13.72 -15.40 8.05
N THR A 430 -13.17 -14.22 8.36
CA THR A 430 -13.79 -12.93 8.07
C THR A 430 -13.58 -12.45 6.64
N LEU A 431 -12.50 -12.88 5.98
CA LEU A 431 -12.15 -12.40 4.64
C LEU A 431 -13.23 -12.68 3.60
N ILE A 432 -13.83 -13.86 3.63
CA ILE A 432 -14.88 -14.22 2.68
C ILE A 432 -16.27 -13.87 3.23
N THR A 433 -16.52 -14.08 4.51
CA THR A 433 -17.85 -13.84 5.09
C THR A 433 -18.16 -12.36 5.23
N HIS A 434 -17.25 -11.59 5.75
CA HIS A 434 -17.45 -10.15 6.00
C HIS A 434 -16.93 -9.27 4.86
N CYS A 435 -15.66 -9.42 4.48
CA CYS A 435 -15.06 -8.51 3.48
C CYS A 435 -15.71 -8.67 2.11
N TRP A 436 -16.04 -9.91 1.70
CA TRP A 436 -16.78 -10.11 0.46
C TRP A 436 -18.22 -9.60 0.56
N ALA A 437 -18.92 -9.83 1.69
CA ALA A 437 -20.26 -9.30 1.88
C ALA A 437 -20.31 -7.77 1.78
N GLU A 438 -19.31 -7.09 2.34
CA GLU A 438 -19.18 -5.64 2.22
C GLU A 438 -18.85 -5.22 0.77
N THR A 439 -17.96 -5.94 0.09
CA THR A 439 -17.67 -5.73 -1.34
C THR A 439 -18.92 -5.93 -2.21
N GLN A 440 -19.74 -6.93 -1.90
CA GLN A 440 -21.00 -7.20 -2.61
C GLN A 440 -21.95 -6.00 -2.55
N ARG A 441 -22.02 -5.29 -1.43
CA ARG A 441 -22.86 -4.08 -1.32
C ARG A 441 -22.43 -2.98 -2.29
N TYR A 442 -21.13 -2.81 -2.52
CA TYR A 442 -20.64 -1.89 -3.56
C TYR A 442 -20.99 -2.38 -4.96
N ILE A 443 -20.88 -3.68 -5.22
CA ILE A 443 -21.31 -4.30 -6.49
C ILE A 443 -22.81 -4.05 -6.73
N ASP A 444 -23.65 -4.27 -5.72
CA ASP A 444 -25.08 -4.03 -5.79
C ASP A 444 -25.40 -2.55 -6.04
N GLY A 445 -24.68 -1.64 -5.38
CA GLY A 445 -24.78 -0.22 -5.63
C GLY A 445 -24.44 0.18 -7.07
N LEU A 446 -23.38 -0.40 -7.64
CA LEU A 446 -23.00 -0.16 -9.05
C LEU A 446 -23.97 -0.77 -10.05
N ASN A 447 -24.69 -1.83 -9.69
CA ASN A 447 -25.70 -2.48 -10.52
C ASN A 447 -27.08 -1.84 -10.40
N THR A 448 -27.32 -1.04 -9.35
CA THR A 448 -28.61 -0.39 -9.13
C THR A 448 -28.83 0.68 -10.21
N THR A 449 -29.99 0.61 -10.87
CA THR A 449 -30.41 1.64 -11.83
C THR A 449 -30.64 2.96 -11.12
N GLN A 450 -30.00 4.00 -11.61
CA GLN A 450 -30.21 5.38 -11.12
C GLN A 450 -30.18 6.39 -12.27
N SER A 451 -30.93 7.47 -12.08
CA SER A 451 -30.96 8.57 -13.05
C SER A 451 -29.90 9.61 -12.69
N LEU A 452 -29.21 10.09 -13.69
CA LEU A 452 -28.29 11.22 -13.58
C LEU A 452 -28.99 12.53 -13.97
N SER A 453 -28.41 13.65 -13.59
CA SER A 453 -28.93 14.99 -13.91
C SER A 453 -29.03 15.27 -15.40
N ASP A 454 -28.24 14.58 -16.24
CA ASP A 454 -28.29 14.68 -17.70
C ASP A 454 -29.37 13.80 -18.37
N GLY A 455 -30.25 13.17 -17.57
CA GLY A 455 -31.35 12.34 -18.04
C GLY A 455 -31.00 10.87 -18.34
N ARG A 456 -29.74 10.46 -18.19
CA ARG A 456 -29.36 9.06 -18.37
C ARG A 456 -29.91 8.21 -17.24
N THR A 457 -30.61 7.15 -17.60
CA THR A 457 -31.23 6.21 -16.66
C THR A 457 -30.74 4.81 -16.96
N SER A 458 -29.77 4.33 -16.19
CA SER A 458 -29.23 2.96 -16.21
C SER A 458 -28.36 2.73 -14.96
N SER A 459 -27.77 1.55 -14.81
CA SER A 459 -26.81 1.36 -13.73
C SER A 459 -25.46 2.02 -14.06
N PRO A 460 -24.72 2.52 -13.06
CA PRO A 460 -23.37 3.06 -13.23
C PRO A 460 -22.45 2.12 -14.01
N TRP A 461 -22.56 0.85 -13.75
CA TRP A 461 -21.77 -0.17 -14.45
C TRP A 461 -22.04 -0.22 -15.95
N LYS A 462 -23.32 -0.18 -16.35
CA LYS A 462 -23.69 -0.15 -17.78
C LYS A 462 -23.17 1.11 -18.46
N ARG A 463 -23.18 2.25 -17.78
CA ARG A 463 -22.64 3.50 -18.31
C ARG A 463 -21.13 3.45 -18.46
N GLU A 464 -20.42 2.89 -17.47
CA GLU A 464 -18.98 2.66 -17.54
C GLU A 464 -18.61 1.75 -18.72
N GLN A 465 -19.29 0.60 -18.86
CA GLN A 465 -19.05 -0.31 -19.98
C GLN A 465 -19.33 0.32 -21.35
N SER A 466 -20.38 1.15 -21.44
CA SER A 466 -20.69 1.86 -22.68
C SER A 466 -19.61 2.89 -23.03
N ARG A 467 -19.02 3.53 -22.04
CA ARG A 467 -17.97 4.54 -22.22
C ARG A 467 -16.60 3.92 -22.49
N TRP A 468 -16.29 2.83 -21.76
CA TRP A 468 -15.01 2.13 -21.80
C TRP A 468 -15.23 0.63 -21.99
N PRO A 469 -15.61 0.18 -23.20
CA PRO A 469 -15.82 -1.23 -23.46
C PRO A 469 -14.47 -1.96 -23.44
N ILE A 470 -14.41 -3.06 -22.69
CA ILE A 470 -13.26 -3.97 -22.67
C ILE A 470 -13.67 -5.24 -23.41
N SER A 471 -13.10 -5.44 -24.59
CA SER A 471 -13.41 -6.59 -25.45
C SER A 471 -13.13 -7.93 -24.76
N GLY A 472 -14.06 -8.84 -24.82
CA GLY A 472 -13.90 -10.20 -24.28
C GLY A 472 -14.19 -10.36 -22.79
N TYR A 473 -14.47 -9.28 -22.05
CA TYR A 473 -14.73 -9.33 -20.61
C TYR A 473 -16.12 -8.78 -20.27
N LYS A 474 -16.80 -9.50 -19.37
CA LYS A 474 -18.09 -9.07 -18.80
C LYS A 474 -17.92 -8.90 -17.30
N PRO A 475 -18.23 -7.74 -16.72
CA PRO A 475 -18.06 -7.49 -15.28
C PRO A 475 -18.69 -8.55 -14.39
N ASP A 476 -19.93 -8.95 -14.65
CA ASP A 476 -20.63 -9.96 -13.83
C ASP A 476 -19.86 -11.30 -13.82
N THR A 477 -19.32 -11.70 -14.97
CA THR A 477 -18.50 -12.91 -15.08
C THR A 477 -17.18 -12.76 -14.31
N GLU A 478 -16.52 -11.63 -14.43
CA GLU A 478 -15.24 -11.37 -13.75
C GLU A 478 -15.42 -11.24 -12.24
N ILE A 479 -16.53 -10.67 -11.76
CA ILE A 479 -16.88 -10.63 -10.34
C ILE A 479 -17.06 -12.04 -9.78
N VAL A 480 -17.77 -12.92 -10.50
CA VAL A 480 -17.92 -14.31 -10.08
C VAL A 480 -16.57 -15.02 -10.04
N LYS A 481 -15.70 -14.79 -11.04
CA LYS A 481 -14.32 -15.32 -11.02
C LYS A 481 -13.53 -14.79 -9.83
N MET A 482 -13.58 -13.51 -9.55
CA MET A 482 -12.90 -12.90 -8.41
C MET A 482 -13.34 -13.54 -7.09
N LYS A 483 -14.65 -13.69 -6.89
CA LYS A 483 -15.21 -14.33 -5.69
C LYS A 483 -14.72 -15.76 -5.54
N ASN A 484 -14.83 -16.56 -6.59
CA ASN A 484 -14.42 -17.96 -6.58
C ASN A 484 -12.92 -18.08 -6.35
N TRP A 485 -12.13 -17.24 -7.01
CA TRP A 485 -10.69 -17.20 -6.83
C TRP A 485 -10.33 -16.88 -5.37
N LEU A 486 -10.91 -15.84 -4.77
CA LEU A 486 -10.69 -15.47 -3.37
C LEU A 486 -11.10 -16.58 -2.41
N THR A 487 -12.23 -17.24 -2.65
CA THR A 487 -12.68 -18.36 -1.81
C THR A 487 -11.66 -19.49 -1.79
N HIS A 488 -11.27 -19.97 -2.97
CA HIS A 488 -10.24 -21.02 -3.07
C HIS A 488 -8.86 -20.55 -2.59
N ARG A 489 -8.56 -19.25 -2.79
CA ARG A 489 -7.32 -18.64 -2.30
C ARG A 489 -7.19 -18.70 -0.78
N VAL A 490 -8.25 -18.35 -0.07
CA VAL A 490 -8.29 -18.45 1.40
C VAL A 490 -8.15 -19.90 1.85
N GLU A 491 -8.84 -20.85 1.20
CA GLU A 491 -8.70 -22.28 1.49
C GLU A 491 -7.26 -22.78 1.25
N PHE A 492 -6.65 -22.38 0.16
CA PHE A 492 -5.26 -22.70 -0.16
C PHE A 492 -4.31 -22.12 0.89
N LEU A 493 -4.46 -20.84 1.23
CA LEU A 493 -3.61 -20.17 2.21
C LEU A 493 -3.82 -20.71 3.64
N ASN A 494 -5.02 -21.10 4.02
CA ASN A 494 -5.27 -21.77 5.29
C ASN A 494 -4.38 -23.02 5.44
N LYS A 495 -4.31 -23.83 4.40
CA LYS A 495 -3.45 -25.03 4.39
C LYS A 495 -1.96 -24.65 4.34
N ARG A 496 -1.61 -23.69 3.48
CA ARG A 496 -0.22 -23.26 3.27
C ARG A 496 0.36 -22.66 4.55
N ILE A 497 -0.33 -21.71 5.15
CA ILE A 497 0.13 -20.99 6.34
C ILE A 497 0.18 -21.92 7.56
N ALA A 498 -0.81 -22.81 7.72
CA ALA A 498 -0.77 -23.82 8.78
C ALA A 498 0.50 -24.69 8.71
N ASN A 499 0.95 -24.98 7.50
CA ASN A 499 2.12 -25.83 7.23
C ASN A 499 3.46 -25.08 7.21
N ILE A 500 3.48 -23.76 7.38
CA ILE A 500 4.76 -23.05 7.60
C ILE A 500 5.43 -23.68 8.82
N PRO A 501 6.70 -24.09 8.73
CA PRO A 501 7.38 -24.75 9.83
C PRO A 501 7.39 -23.91 11.11
N ASP A 502 6.94 -24.47 12.23
CA ASP A 502 6.93 -23.82 13.55
C ASP A 502 8.25 -23.91 14.27
N THR A 503 9.05 -24.92 13.91
CA THR A 503 10.30 -25.18 14.59
C THR A 503 11.35 -24.17 14.18
N VAL A 504 11.96 -23.63 15.18
CA VAL A 504 13.08 -22.71 15.09
C VAL A 504 14.09 -23.24 14.11
N ALA A 505 14.28 -22.57 13.03
CA ALA A 505 15.48 -22.77 12.30
C ALA A 505 16.54 -22.00 13.09
N ILE A 506 16.96 -21.03 13.19
CA ILE A 506 18.11 -20.43 13.85
C ILE A 506 17.61 -19.40 14.86
N GLU A 507 17.79 -19.65 16.13
CA GLU A 507 17.47 -18.67 17.19
C GLU A 507 18.54 -17.59 17.34
N SER A 508 19.68 -17.78 16.71
CA SER A 508 20.77 -16.80 16.63
C SER A 508 21.50 -17.02 15.31
N GLU A 509 22.12 -15.99 14.76
CA GLU A 509 23.21 -16.16 13.80
C GLU A 509 24.30 -16.95 14.53
N VAL A 510 24.29 -18.24 14.34
CA VAL A 510 25.33 -19.05 14.91
C VAL A 510 26.43 -19.10 13.89
N GLU A 511 27.35 -18.17 14.03
CA GLU A 511 28.61 -18.25 13.34
C GLU A 511 29.45 -19.36 13.92
N TYR A 512 29.97 -20.19 13.07
CA TYR A 512 31.02 -21.15 13.41
C TYR A 512 32.36 -20.60 12.87
N PRO A 513 33.00 -19.62 13.55
CA PRO A 513 34.20 -18.99 13.02
C PRO A 513 35.37 -19.99 12.98
N LEU A 514 36.02 -20.02 11.81
CA LEU A 514 37.29 -20.71 11.58
C LEU A 514 38.39 -19.68 11.35
N SER A 515 39.63 -20.06 11.58
CA SER A 515 40.79 -19.22 11.28
C SER A 515 41.83 -20.05 10.50
N ALA A 516 42.26 -19.48 9.38
CA ALA A 516 43.35 -19.99 8.57
C ALA A 516 44.56 -19.05 8.72
N SER A 517 45.63 -19.54 9.34
CA SER A 517 46.89 -18.82 9.43
C SER A 517 47.82 -19.35 8.34
N LEU A 518 48.23 -18.49 7.45
CA LEU A 518 49.07 -18.83 6.31
C LEU A 518 50.35 -18.00 6.31
N SER A 519 51.50 -18.62 6.05
CA SER A 519 52.76 -17.92 5.95
C SER A 519 52.93 -17.38 4.53
N TYR A 520 53.32 -16.11 4.44
CA TYR A 520 53.62 -15.49 3.13
C TYR A 520 54.85 -16.13 2.46
N ARG A 521 54.68 -16.55 1.20
CA ARG A 521 55.79 -16.97 0.36
C ARG A 521 55.57 -16.47 -1.07
N LEU A 522 56.42 -15.57 -1.50
CA LEU A 522 56.36 -15.02 -2.86
C LEU A 522 56.42 -16.13 -3.93
N GLY A 523 55.46 -16.10 -4.85
CA GLY A 523 55.41 -17.00 -6.01
C GLY A 523 54.80 -18.39 -5.76
N TYR A 524 54.27 -18.68 -4.59
CA TYR A 524 53.61 -19.95 -4.26
C TYR A 524 52.25 -19.76 -3.66
N ASN A 525 51.32 -20.62 -4.06
CA ASN A 525 50.04 -20.75 -3.35
C ASN A 525 50.29 -21.45 -2.02
N GLN A 526 49.83 -20.83 -0.95
CA GLN A 526 49.81 -21.45 0.37
C GLN A 526 48.46 -22.12 0.61
N GLN A 527 48.47 -23.27 1.19
CA GLN A 527 47.26 -24.01 1.53
C GLN A 527 47.37 -24.59 2.96
N THR A 528 46.23 -24.64 3.63
CA THR A 528 46.05 -25.32 4.89
C THR A 528 44.73 -26.06 4.90
N THR A 529 44.63 -27.09 5.70
CA THR A 529 43.38 -27.84 5.88
C THR A 529 42.73 -27.44 7.17
N LEU A 530 41.46 -27.05 7.14
CA LEU A 530 40.62 -26.80 8.29
C LEU A 530 39.64 -27.95 8.47
N THR A 531 39.42 -28.32 9.73
CA THR A 531 38.44 -29.36 10.09
C THR A 531 37.29 -28.72 10.87
N VAL A 532 36.08 -28.94 10.39
CA VAL A 532 34.87 -28.52 11.07
C VAL A 532 34.46 -29.58 12.08
N ASP A 533 34.30 -29.19 13.35
CA ASP A 533 33.84 -30.10 14.39
C ASP A 533 32.35 -30.45 14.18
N LYS A 534 32.13 -31.70 13.79
CA LYS A 534 30.79 -32.25 13.52
C LYS A 534 29.87 -32.19 14.74
N TYR A 535 30.41 -32.39 15.95
CA TYR A 535 29.63 -32.32 17.16
C TYR A 535 29.09 -30.93 17.42
N ARG A 536 29.97 -29.95 17.34
CA ARG A 536 29.57 -28.56 17.49
C ARG A 536 28.59 -28.14 16.39
N LEU A 537 28.84 -28.52 15.13
CA LEU A 537 27.94 -28.24 14.03
C LEU A 537 26.56 -28.89 14.21
N SER A 538 26.52 -30.15 14.72
CA SER A 538 25.24 -30.83 15.00
C SER A 538 24.43 -30.12 16.09
N GLN A 539 25.09 -29.60 17.13
CA GLN A 539 24.47 -28.81 18.17
C GLN A 539 23.88 -27.49 17.58
N LEU A 540 24.62 -26.83 16.72
CA LEU A 540 24.18 -25.62 16.04
C LEU A 540 22.94 -25.86 15.17
N PHE A 541 22.91 -26.98 14.45
CA PHE A 541 21.73 -27.42 13.72
C PHE A 541 20.58 -27.91 14.61
N GLY A 542 20.86 -28.26 15.87
CA GLY A 542 19.90 -28.86 16.80
C GLY A 542 19.46 -30.28 16.37
N VAL A 543 20.35 -31.05 15.75
CA VAL A 543 20.10 -32.41 15.26
C VAL A 543 21.11 -33.38 15.82
N SER A 544 20.82 -34.67 15.76
CA SER A 544 21.80 -35.69 16.10
C SER A 544 22.93 -35.76 15.07
N LEU A 545 24.10 -36.20 15.45
CA LEU A 545 25.25 -36.37 14.54
C LEU A 545 24.88 -37.25 13.33
N LYS A 546 24.08 -38.29 13.54
CA LYS A 546 23.59 -39.17 12.48
C LYS A 546 22.75 -38.39 11.45
N VAL A 547 21.87 -37.52 11.89
CA VAL A 547 21.05 -36.68 11.00
C VAL A 547 21.93 -35.68 10.25
N LEU A 548 22.92 -35.07 10.90
CA LEU A 548 23.88 -34.18 10.23
C LEU A 548 24.63 -34.91 9.10
N GLU A 549 25.05 -36.14 9.33
CA GLU A 549 25.84 -36.90 8.33
C GLU A 549 24.99 -37.52 7.22
N THR A 550 23.72 -37.80 7.45
CA THR A 550 22.84 -38.51 6.49
C THR A 550 21.67 -37.68 5.99
N GLY A 551 21.45 -36.51 6.54
CA GLY A 551 20.24 -35.70 6.31
C GLY A 551 20.28 -34.78 5.08
N GLY A 552 21.27 -34.94 4.21
CA GLY A 552 21.36 -34.10 3.01
C GLY A 552 22.00 -32.72 3.26
N LEU A 553 23.08 -32.73 4.08
CA LEU A 553 23.89 -31.54 4.30
C LEU A 553 24.51 -31.07 2.98
N SER A 554 24.38 -29.80 2.68
CA SER A 554 25.03 -29.14 1.56
C SER A 554 25.91 -27.97 2.04
N LEU A 555 26.84 -27.56 1.21
CA LEU A 555 27.77 -26.47 1.49
C LEU A 555 27.88 -25.58 0.26
N PHE A 556 27.91 -24.27 0.45
CA PHE A 556 28.07 -23.32 -0.65
C PHE A 556 28.75 -22.02 -0.15
N PRO A 557 29.44 -21.29 -1.05
CA PRO A 557 30.01 -20.00 -0.71
C PRO A 557 28.94 -18.92 -0.55
N VAL A 558 29.28 -17.89 0.22
CA VAL A 558 28.40 -16.74 0.48
C VAL A 558 29.19 -15.47 0.23
N ASN A 559 28.61 -14.56 -0.56
CA ASN A 559 29.14 -13.21 -0.80
C ASN A 559 29.04 -12.33 0.44
N SER A 560 29.80 -11.26 0.49
CA SER A 560 29.81 -10.30 1.60
C SER A 560 28.43 -9.66 1.89
N ASP A 561 27.53 -9.63 0.91
CA ASP A 561 26.14 -9.16 1.05
C ASP A 561 25.18 -10.25 1.56
N GLY A 562 25.69 -11.46 1.88
CA GLY A 562 24.91 -12.60 2.36
C GLY A 562 24.20 -13.41 1.27
N THR A 563 24.34 -13.06 0.00
CA THR A 563 23.83 -13.85 -1.13
C THR A 563 24.67 -15.11 -1.36
N VAL A 564 24.03 -16.16 -1.90
CA VAL A 564 24.74 -17.37 -2.31
C VAL A 564 25.65 -17.04 -3.48
N GLY A 565 26.92 -17.32 -3.31
CA GLY A 565 27.92 -17.17 -4.35
C GLY A 565 27.97 -18.36 -5.30
N GLU A 566 28.74 -18.23 -6.38
CA GLU A 566 28.96 -19.30 -7.33
C GLU A 566 30.12 -20.21 -6.91
N ASN A 567 30.00 -21.52 -7.17
CA ASN A 567 31.13 -22.43 -7.06
C ASN A 567 32.11 -22.17 -8.18
N THR A 568 33.25 -21.58 -7.87
CA THR A 568 34.28 -21.17 -8.85
C THR A 568 35.62 -21.90 -8.68
N ALA A 569 35.77 -22.67 -7.59
CA ALA A 569 36.93 -23.48 -7.34
C ALA A 569 36.85 -24.87 -8.01
N ALA A 570 38.00 -25.52 -8.21
CA ALA A 570 38.08 -26.81 -8.86
C ALA A 570 37.60 -28.02 -8.03
N GLY A 571 37.19 -27.83 -6.77
CA GLY A 571 36.65 -28.90 -5.93
C GLY A 571 35.18 -29.19 -6.21
N LEU A 572 34.62 -30.18 -5.48
CA LEU A 572 33.17 -30.48 -5.52
C LEU A 572 32.33 -29.31 -5.03
N TYR A 573 32.86 -28.61 -4.03
CA TYR A 573 32.26 -27.40 -3.45
C TYR A 573 33.38 -26.40 -3.20
N GLY A 574 33.11 -25.11 -3.44
CA GLY A 574 34.03 -24.05 -3.06
C GLY A 574 34.13 -22.92 -4.04
N ALA A 575 34.82 -21.88 -3.66
CA ALA A 575 34.98 -20.68 -4.47
C ALA A 575 36.33 -20.00 -4.25
N TRP A 576 36.72 -19.23 -5.25
CA TRP A 576 37.66 -18.14 -5.14
C TRP A 576 36.93 -16.91 -4.63
N PHE A 577 37.61 -16.15 -3.80
CA PHE A 577 37.05 -14.92 -3.20
C PHE A 577 37.98 -13.75 -3.43
N ASP A 578 37.40 -12.58 -3.66
CA ASP A 578 38.12 -11.30 -3.70
C ASP A 578 38.41 -10.79 -2.26
N ALA A 579 39.05 -9.63 -2.15
CA ALA A 579 39.40 -9.01 -0.86
C ALA A 579 38.16 -8.64 -0.03
N GLU A 580 37.05 -8.37 -0.67
CA GLU A 580 35.78 -8.00 -0.08
C GLU A 580 34.94 -9.22 0.37
N GLY A 581 35.40 -10.44 0.06
CA GLY A 581 34.72 -11.68 0.41
C GLY A 581 33.63 -12.13 -0.55
N ASN A 582 33.62 -11.63 -1.78
CA ASN A 582 32.70 -12.07 -2.83
C ASN A 582 33.32 -13.14 -3.69
N THR A 583 32.47 -14.06 -4.20
CA THR A 583 32.94 -15.09 -5.13
C THR A 583 33.37 -14.49 -6.46
N THR A 584 34.53 -14.97 -6.96
CA THR A 584 35.11 -14.45 -8.18
C THR A 584 35.80 -15.55 -8.99
N ARG A 585 36.44 -15.22 -10.10
CA ARG A 585 37.27 -16.14 -10.88
C ARG A 585 38.63 -16.28 -10.23
N TRP A 586 39.30 -17.40 -10.50
CA TRP A 586 40.64 -17.67 -9.97
C TRP A 586 41.67 -16.56 -10.29
N SER A 587 41.54 -15.90 -11.46
CA SER A 587 42.43 -14.82 -11.88
C SER A 587 42.33 -13.55 -11.03
N ASP A 588 41.19 -13.35 -10.41
CA ASP A 588 40.84 -12.14 -9.64
C ASP A 588 40.73 -12.43 -8.15
N GLY A 589 40.82 -13.72 -7.77
CA GLY A 589 40.68 -14.19 -6.40
C GLY A 589 41.98 -14.06 -5.60
N GLN A 590 41.84 -13.74 -4.32
CA GLN A 590 42.93 -13.68 -3.36
C GLN A 590 42.95 -14.89 -2.45
N MET A 591 41.76 -15.37 -2.08
CA MET A 591 41.56 -16.53 -1.20
C MET A 591 40.76 -17.60 -1.91
N VAL A 592 40.96 -18.82 -1.53
CA VAL A 592 40.14 -19.96 -1.97
C VAL A 592 39.77 -20.83 -0.79
N VAL A 593 38.53 -21.28 -0.78
CA VAL A 593 38.04 -22.36 0.08
C VAL A 593 37.45 -23.42 -0.84
N PHE A 594 37.88 -24.67 -0.72
CA PHE A 594 37.34 -25.75 -1.52
C PHE A 594 37.39 -27.11 -0.81
N ILE A 595 36.53 -28.00 -1.24
CA ILE A 595 36.38 -29.36 -0.72
C ILE A 595 36.56 -30.33 -1.86
N GLU A 596 37.57 -31.19 -1.78
CA GLU A 596 37.95 -32.11 -2.85
C GLU A 596 37.20 -33.44 -2.82
N SER A 597 36.61 -33.79 -1.69
CA SER A 597 35.96 -35.07 -1.46
C SER A 597 34.54 -34.87 -0.92
N ASP A 598 33.79 -35.97 -0.77
CA ASP A 598 32.47 -35.99 -0.12
C ASP A 598 32.50 -35.65 1.39
N ASN A 599 33.67 -35.42 1.95
CA ASN A 599 33.83 -35.01 3.34
C ASN A 599 33.66 -33.51 3.50
N LEU A 600 32.42 -33.07 3.61
CA LEU A 600 32.04 -31.65 3.78
C LEU A 600 32.64 -30.99 5.04
N PHE A 601 33.27 -31.76 5.95
CA PHE A 601 33.85 -31.26 7.19
C PHE A 601 35.34 -31.00 7.13
N GLN A 602 35.97 -31.23 5.96
CA GLN A 602 37.39 -31.01 5.75
C GLN A 602 37.60 -30.07 4.56
N TRP A 603 38.08 -28.90 4.86
CA TRP A 603 38.20 -27.81 3.90
C TRP A 603 39.65 -27.50 3.58
N ASN A 604 39.97 -27.36 2.32
CA ASN A 604 41.24 -26.83 1.89
C ASN A 604 41.09 -25.31 1.71
N CYS A 605 41.90 -24.58 2.46
CA CYS A 605 41.94 -23.12 2.42
C CYS A 605 43.26 -22.64 1.87
N GLY A 606 43.23 -21.80 0.90
CA GLY A 606 44.43 -21.32 0.20
C GLY A 606 44.45 -19.83 -0.03
N LEU A 607 45.64 -19.35 -0.33
CA LEU A 607 45.92 -17.95 -0.60
C LEU A 607 46.61 -17.85 -1.97
N TYR A 608 46.18 -16.88 -2.78
CA TYR A 608 46.84 -16.53 -4.02
C TYR A 608 47.77 -15.31 -3.79
N GLN A 609 49.07 -15.59 -3.66
CA GLN A 609 50.03 -14.63 -3.08
C GLN A 609 50.32 -13.37 -3.91
N PHE A 610 49.97 -13.34 -5.16
CA PHE A 610 50.22 -12.16 -6.01
C PHE A 610 49.44 -10.92 -5.55
N ASN A 611 48.34 -11.09 -4.82
CA ASN A 611 47.43 -10.03 -4.42
C ASN A 611 47.41 -9.78 -2.91
N CYS A 612 48.26 -10.46 -2.13
CA CYS A 612 48.25 -10.39 -0.67
C CYS A 612 49.63 -10.00 -0.10
N GLN A 613 49.66 -9.38 1.06
CA GLN A 613 50.87 -8.97 1.78
C GLN A 613 50.88 -9.50 3.21
N VAL A 614 52.06 -9.57 3.81
CA VAL A 614 52.22 -9.87 5.23
C VAL A 614 51.48 -8.83 6.06
N GLY A 615 50.63 -9.29 6.97
CA GLY A 615 49.78 -8.44 7.82
C GLY A 615 48.36 -8.27 7.32
N ASP A 616 48.07 -8.65 6.07
CA ASP A 616 46.71 -8.64 5.55
C ASP A 616 45.85 -9.67 6.29
N ALA A 617 44.56 -9.33 6.44
CA ALA A 617 43.56 -10.23 6.98
C ALA A 617 42.27 -10.10 6.16
N TYR A 618 41.73 -11.23 5.78
CA TYR A 618 40.51 -11.33 4.97
C TYR A 618 39.50 -12.25 5.64
N THR A 619 38.24 -12.07 5.37
CA THR A 619 37.19 -12.97 5.83
C THR A 619 36.32 -13.39 4.66
N VAL A 620 36.15 -14.69 4.48
CA VAL A 620 35.24 -15.28 3.50
C VAL A 620 34.24 -16.17 4.21
N THR A 621 33.08 -16.39 3.66
CA THR A 621 32.03 -17.16 4.32
C THR A 621 31.60 -18.34 3.46
N MET A 622 31.59 -19.51 4.05
CA MET A 622 30.92 -20.71 3.54
C MET A 622 29.68 -20.98 4.39
N ARG A 623 28.63 -21.49 3.78
CA ARG A 623 27.36 -21.78 4.46
C ARG A 623 27.00 -23.25 4.34
N TYR A 624 26.82 -23.90 5.47
CA TYR A 624 26.13 -25.17 5.51
C TYR A 624 24.62 -24.99 5.45
N SER A 625 23.95 -25.87 4.71
CA SER A 625 22.50 -25.99 4.72
C SER A 625 22.10 -27.44 4.94
N LEU A 626 21.19 -27.66 5.88
CA LEU A 626 20.62 -28.97 6.19
C LEU A 626 19.12 -28.91 6.05
N THR A 627 18.56 -29.77 5.20
CA THR A 627 17.11 -29.96 5.10
C THR A 627 16.69 -31.20 5.90
N TYR A 628 15.98 -30.99 6.99
CA TYR A 628 15.51 -32.05 7.84
C TYR A 628 14.11 -31.75 8.39
N ALA A 629 13.24 -32.74 8.41
CA ALA A 629 11.85 -32.64 8.85
C ALA A 629 11.05 -31.52 8.12
N GLY A 630 11.31 -31.35 6.83
CA GLY A 630 10.60 -30.40 5.97
C GLY A 630 11.06 -28.94 6.10
N ARG A 631 12.16 -28.70 6.82
CA ARG A 631 12.74 -27.37 6.98
C ARG A 631 14.23 -27.35 6.70
N SER A 632 14.68 -26.30 6.01
CA SER A 632 16.09 -26.03 5.80
C SER A 632 16.63 -25.10 6.88
N LYS A 633 17.77 -25.47 7.46
CA LYS A 633 18.57 -24.65 8.36
C LYS A 633 19.90 -24.34 7.73
N THR A 634 20.47 -23.17 8.07
CA THR A 634 21.79 -22.77 7.61
C THR A 634 22.68 -22.39 8.80
N VAL A 635 23.97 -22.64 8.65
CA VAL A 635 25.02 -22.19 9.58
C VAL A 635 26.12 -21.55 8.74
N ASP A 636 26.39 -20.29 9.00
CA ASP A 636 27.48 -19.56 8.36
C ASP A 636 28.81 -19.86 9.04
N VAL A 637 29.81 -20.09 8.24
CA VAL A 637 31.17 -20.40 8.69
C VAL A 637 32.12 -19.36 8.11
N PRO A 638 32.28 -18.20 8.78
CA PRO A 638 33.30 -17.24 8.38
C PRO A 638 34.70 -17.83 8.62
N VAL A 639 35.53 -17.78 7.60
CA VAL A 639 36.95 -18.17 7.65
C VAL A 639 37.79 -16.92 7.62
N LYS A 640 38.45 -16.61 8.71
CA LYS A 640 39.41 -15.51 8.79
C LYS A 640 40.79 -15.98 8.35
N PHE A 641 41.26 -15.45 7.24
CA PHE A 641 42.63 -15.61 6.78
C PHE A 641 43.52 -14.58 7.43
N SER A 642 44.65 -14.98 7.94
CA SER A 642 45.69 -14.11 8.45
C SER A 642 47.02 -14.46 7.79
N ILE A 643 47.70 -13.45 7.25
CA ILE A 643 48.94 -13.65 6.49
C ILE A 643 50.11 -13.20 7.37
N ASN A 644 50.94 -14.18 7.74
CA ASN A 644 52.07 -14.00 8.63
C ASN A 644 53.40 -14.05 7.82
N GLN A 645 54.49 -13.68 8.48
CA GLN A 645 55.81 -13.81 7.89
C GLN A 645 56.18 -15.26 7.65
#